data_a9f2d917e76d74f9700681f737153018
#
_entry.id   a9f2d917e76d74f9700681f737153018
#
_cell.length_a   1.000
_cell.length_b   1.000
_cell.length_c   1.000
_cell.angle_alpha   90.00
_cell.angle_beta   90.00
_cell.angle_gamma   90.00
#
_symmetry.space_group_name_H-M   'P 1'
#
loop_
_entity.id
_entity.type
_entity.pdbx_description
1 polymer ?
#
loop_
_entity_poly.entity_id
_entity_poly.type
_entity_poly.pdbx_seq_one_letter_code
_entity_poly.pdbx_strand_id
1 'polypeptide(L)'
;MKKLIAIDGNSLMHRAYYALPSMTAKDGTPTGAIYGFVGMLLKLLSYEPDYLLVAFDMHGPTFRHEQYGQYKAGRRETPEDLRAQFPLLKELLREMGIAICECERYEADDILGTISRIADKNGVDALLVTGDRDALQLINDHTHVLLTKKGITETVEYDEAALKEQYGLEPARMPDLKGLMGDNSDNLPGIPGVGEKTAMKLLQKYGTLENTLQSAEKEKGALRQKLLDNPDSARMSYRLGIIDTEAPISVGLEDCAFDPDKMAGAIPMMNTLELRSLIQRLPKGEKPAAEQLPEINAKTIEISNAEQLSELTEKLKNAKRVAVCIGERMHVATDTETQYDISLGATLLDPGLSAEEVFAALAPVFLSESIEKCLFDSKHARHILQGAGISLKGNVFDLMIADYLLHAIHPADTLKTLCAERGMPECPASMLALESVITGELREKGLWKLYEEVELPLTRVLYDMEREGFAVDRDMLRELSDRFAARIDEMEGEIYSLAGEKFNILSTKQLGIILFEKLGLPPQKKTKSGYSTDAEVLEALEDKHPIVKLVLEYRFLSKLKSTFVDGLLALLKNGRVYTSFNQNITATGRISSTEPNLQNIPVRTELGREIRKAFVASPGRILVGADYSQIELRLLAHISGDEGLIAAFNSGEDIHTSTAAEVFGVDKASVTREQRSAAKAVNFGIVYGISDYGLAKNIGVSRKEAGEFIRRYLEKYCGVQEYMHRCVEEGRKKGYVTTLMGRRRELPEIKSSNFNTRSFGERVAMNMPIQGTAADIIKMAMVNVHKRLEEEGLKARLILQIHDELIIDTPFDEEQRVRKLLAECMQNVMKLKVPLIADVSSGHSWFDTK
;
A
#
# COMPACT_ATOMS: atom_id res chain seq x y z
N MET A 1 17.43 38.23 8.35
CA MET A 1 16.14 38.70 7.83
C MET A 1 15.19 37.51 7.77
N LYS A 2 13.87 37.73 7.86
CA LYS A 2 12.89 36.69 7.65
C LYS A 2 12.88 36.25 6.18
N LYS A 3 12.55 34.98 5.91
CA LYS A 3 12.61 34.40 4.57
C LYS A 3 11.25 33.81 4.15
N LEU A 4 10.82 34.15 2.94
CA LEU A 4 9.68 33.52 2.26
C LEU A 4 10.22 32.55 1.20
N ILE A 5 9.69 31.31 1.17
CA ILE A 5 9.82 30.43 0.01
C ILE A 5 8.45 30.37 -0.66
N ALA A 6 8.40 30.77 -1.94
CA ALA A 6 7.19 30.67 -2.76
C ALA A 6 7.44 29.71 -3.94
N ILE A 7 6.61 28.69 -4.06
CA ILE A 7 6.82 27.54 -4.96
C ILE A 7 5.74 27.53 -6.06
N ASP A 8 6.16 27.40 -7.31
CA ASP A 8 5.29 27.09 -8.42
C ASP A 8 4.90 25.60 -8.41
N GLY A 9 3.70 25.33 -7.91
CA GLY A 9 3.19 23.98 -7.73
C GLY A 9 3.01 23.23 -9.05
N ASN A 10 2.53 23.90 -10.09
CA ASN A 10 2.32 23.30 -11.38
C ASN A 10 3.62 22.90 -12.07
N SER A 11 4.58 23.83 -12.09
CA SER A 11 5.89 23.59 -12.70
C SER A 11 6.62 22.43 -12.03
N LEU A 12 6.66 22.39 -10.69
CA LEU A 12 7.34 21.36 -9.95
C LEU A 12 6.65 19.99 -10.09
N MET A 13 5.31 19.94 -10.09
CA MET A 13 4.56 18.70 -10.30
C MET A 13 4.82 18.08 -11.67
N HIS A 14 4.79 18.91 -12.71
CA HIS A 14 5.13 18.46 -14.06
C HIS A 14 6.55 17.92 -14.14
N ARG A 15 7.52 18.62 -13.54
CA ARG A 15 8.91 18.16 -13.51
C ARG A 15 9.08 16.86 -12.76
N ALA A 16 8.48 16.72 -11.60
CA ALA A 16 8.52 15.50 -10.82
C ALA A 16 7.95 14.30 -11.60
N TYR A 17 6.82 14.52 -12.28
CA TYR A 17 6.16 13.49 -13.08
C TYR A 17 7.04 12.95 -14.22
N TYR A 18 7.74 13.83 -14.94
CA TYR A 18 8.60 13.41 -16.05
C TYR A 18 10.00 12.99 -15.62
N ALA A 19 10.42 13.30 -14.39
CA ALA A 19 11.75 12.95 -13.89
C ALA A 19 11.81 11.60 -13.19
N LEU A 20 10.69 11.13 -12.65
CA LEU A 20 10.62 9.90 -11.87
C LEU A 20 9.89 8.78 -12.65
N PRO A 21 10.23 7.51 -12.37
CA PRO A 21 9.47 6.39 -12.90
C PRO A 21 8.03 6.44 -12.40
N SER A 22 7.13 5.79 -13.11
CA SER A 22 5.72 5.67 -12.68
C SER A 22 5.67 4.92 -11.34
N MET A 23 5.20 5.61 -10.30
CA MET A 23 4.98 5.07 -8.96
C MET A 23 3.48 5.10 -8.66
N THR A 24 3.00 4.05 -8.02
CA THR A 24 1.60 3.93 -7.61
C THR A 24 1.54 3.36 -6.20
N ALA A 25 0.60 3.83 -5.39
CA ALA A 25 0.25 3.18 -4.13
C ALA A 25 -0.44 1.82 -4.41
N LYS A 26 -0.60 0.99 -3.39
CA LYS A 26 -1.19 -0.37 -3.51
C LYS A 26 -2.60 -0.40 -4.09
N ASP A 27 -3.36 0.67 -3.90
CA ASP A 27 -4.70 0.85 -4.46
C ASP A 27 -4.70 1.29 -5.94
N GLY A 28 -3.51 1.47 -6.54
CA GLY A 28 -3.33 1.95 -7.91
C GLY A 28 -3.31 3.46 -8.06
N THR A 29 -3.39 4.23 -6.98
CA THR A 29 -3.30 5.69 -7.01
C THR A 29 -1.90 6.13 -7.48
N PRO A 30 -1.78 6.95 -8.53
CA PRO A 30 -0.48 7.45 -8.97
C PRO A 30 0.11 8.43 -7.94
N THR A 31 1.38 8.24 -7.54
CA THR A 31 2.04 9.01 -6.47
C THR A 31 3.40 9.58 -6.86
N GLY A 32 3.94 9.24 -8.04
CA GLY A 32 5.31 9.60 -8.42
C GLY A 32 5.58 11.12 -8.44
N ALA A 33 4.62 11.92 -8.94
CA ALA A 33 4.77 13.39 -8.97
C ALA A 33 4.71 13.98 -7.56
N ILE A 34 3.83 13.45 -6.69
CA ILE A 34 3.74 13.86 -5.28
C ILE A 34 5.04 13.52 -4.56
N TYR A 35 5.56 12.31 -4.74
CA TYR A 35 6.83 11.88 -4.16
C TYR A 35 7.97 12.84 -4.52
N GLY A 36 8.09 13.18 -5.80
CA GLY A 36 9.11 14.12 -6.27
C GLY A 36 8.94 15.53 -5.74
N PHE A 37 7.69 16.02 -5.72
CA PHE A 37 7.37 17.34 -5.18
C PHE A 37 7.70 17.45 -3.70
N VAL A 38 7.23 16.52 -2.87
CA VAL A 38 7.49 16.51 -1.42
C VAL A 38 8.98 16.32 -1.15
N GLY A 39 9.68 15.48 -1.94
CA GLY A 39 11.12 15.31 -1.83
C GLY A 39 11.89 16.60 -2.06
N MET A 40 11.46 17.46 -3.00
CA MET A 40 12.03 18.79 -3.22
C MET A 40 11.63 19.77 -2.11
N LEU A 41 10.36 19.76 -1.71
CA LEU A 41 9.88 20.58 -0.60
C LEU A 41 10.74 20.38 0.65
N LEU A 42 10.99 19.11 1.04
CA LEU A 42 11.83 18.80 2.19
C LEU A 42 13.28 19.27 2.04
N LYS A 43 13.80 19.32 0.79
CA LYS A 43 15.12 19.91 0.54
C LYS A 43 15.10 21.43 0.71
N LEU A 44 14.01 22.09 0.33
CA LEU A 44 13.87 23.55 0.47
C LEU A 44 13.79 23.99 1.93
N LEU A 45 13.37 23.11 2.86
CA LEU A 45 13.37 23.44 4.28
C LEU A 45 14.78 23.71 4.86
N SER A 46 15.84 23.27 4.19
CA SER A 46 17.22 23.63 4.57
C SER A 46 17.56 25.12 4.42
N TYR A 47 16.71 25.89 3.73
CA TYR A 47 16.82 27.34 3.67
C TYR A 47 16.20 28.05 4.87
N GLU A 48 15.59 27.27 5.81
CA GLU A 48 14.97 27.75 7.05
C GLU A 48 13.95 28.89 6.80
N PRO A 49 12.84 28.60 6.06
CA PRO A 49 11.84 29.61 5.78
C PRO A 49 10.99 29.96 7.00
N ASP A 50 10.71 31.27 7.20
CA ASP A 50 9.69 31.74 8.13
C ASP A 50 8.28 31.69 7.50
N TYR A 51 8.22 31.80 6.16
CA TYR A 51 6.99 31.78 5.39
C TYR A 51 7.11 30.81 4.22
N LEU A 52 6.06 30.06 3.93
CA LEU A 52 6.04 29.07 2.86
C LEU A 52 4.70 29.08 2.13
N LEU A 53 4.73 29.25 0.80
CA LEU A 53 3.57 29.31 -0.07
C LEU A 53 3.76 28.39 -1.26
N VAL A 54 2.69 27.66 -1.66
CA VAL A 54 2.63 26.95 -2.92
C VAL A 54 1.52 27.56 -3.79
N ALA A 55 1.91 28.12 -4.93
CA ALA A 55 0.98 28.70 -5.92
C ALA A 55 0.56 27.65 -6.95
N PHE A 56 -0.72 27.61 -7.32
CA PHE A 56 -1.25 26.74 -8.38
C PHE A 56 -2.07 27.53 -9.39
N ASP A 57 -2.00 27.09 -10.66
CA ASP A 57 -2.90 27.58 -11.69
C ASP A 57 -4.33 27.07 -11.45
N MET A 58 -5.32 27.93 -11.66
CA MET A 58 -6.72 27.51 -11.71
C MET A 58 -7.10 27.02 -13.10
N HIS A 59 -8.14 26.20 -13.13
CA HIS A 59 -8.72 25.75 -14.40
C HIS A 59 -9.56 26.88 -15.01
N GLY A 60 -9.17 27.35 -16.18
CA GLY A 60 -9.93 28.39 -16.90
C GLY A 60 -9.03 29.32 -17.72
N PRO A 61 -9.63 30.20 -18.53
CA PRO A 61 -8.88 31.20 -19.28
C PRO A 61 -8.33 32.29 -18.35
N THR A 62 -7.08 32.65 -18.57
CA THR A 62 -6.45 33.78 -17.88
C THR A 62 -6.65 35.09 -18.69
N PHE A 63 -6.31 36.23 -18.08
CA PHE A 63 -6.36 37.52 -18.81
C PHE A 63 -5.46 37.53 -20.07
N ARG A 64 -4.40 36.68 -20.10
CA ARG A 64 -3.55 36.50 -21.29
C ARG A 64 -4.30 35.84 -22.43
N HIS A 65 -5.16 34.88 -22.14
CA HIS A 65 -6.04 34.25 -23.17
C HIS A 65 -7.07 35.22 -23.73
N GLU A 66 -7.55 36.18 -22.91
CA GLU A 66 -8.46 37.23 -23.37
C GLU A 66 -7.75 38.20 -24.31
N GLN A 67 -6.47 38.52 -24.06
CA GLN A 67 -5.66 39.38 -24.91
C GLN A 67 -5.14 38.68 -26.16
N TYR A 68 -4.90 37.41 -26.14
CA TYR A 68 -4.40 36.60 -27.24
C TYR A 68 -4.98 35.19 -27.22
N GLY A 69 -6.02 34.99 -28.04
CA GLY A 69 -6.74 33.72 -28.08
C GLY A 69 -5.93 32.48 -28.48
N GLN A 70 -4.71 32.66 -28.98
CA GLN A 70 -3.77 31.59 -29.32
C GLN A 70 -2.74 31.34 -28.19
N TYR A 71 -2.84 32.04 -27.06
CA TYR A 71 -1.92 31.88 -25.91
C TYR A 71 -1.99 30.45 -25.41
N LYS A 72 -0.83 29.80 -25.26
CA LYS A 72 -0.70 28.39 -24.87
C LYS A 72 -1.45 27.37 -25.75
N ALA A 73 -1.94 27.79 -26.94
CA ALA A 73 -2.55 26.89 -27.90
C ALA A 73 -1.51 25.89 -28.43
N GLY A 74 -1.82 24.59 -28.29
CA GLY A 74 -0.88 23.52 -28.65
C GLY A 74 -0.15 22.89 -27.49
N ARG A 75 -0.31 23.39 -26.25
CA ARG A 75 0.13 22.64 -25.06
C ARG A 75 -0.62 21.29 -25.02
N ARG A 76 0.12 20.21 -24.80
CA ARG A 76 -0.48 18.88 -24.62
C ARG A 76 -1.32 18.88 -23.34
N GLU A 77 -2.45 18.20 -23.38
CA GLU A 77 -3.23 18.00 -22.16
C GLU A 77 -2.41 17.31 -21.07
N THR A 78 -2.62 17.75 -19.84
CA THR A 78 -2.00 17.12 -18.67
C THR A 78 -2.42 15.67 -18.59
N PRO A 79 -1.48 14.71 -18.52
CA PRO A 79 -1.81 13.29 -18.41
C PRO A 79 -2.77 13.02 -17.26
N GLU A 80 -3.71 12.08 -17.45
CA GLU A 80 -4.74 11.78 -16.45
C GLU A 80 -4.15 11.39 -15.10
N ASP A 81 -3.07 10.59 -15.11
CA ASP A 81 -2.34 10.18 -13.91
C ASP A 81 -1.70 11.35 -13.17
N LEU A 82 -1.24 12.37 -13.88
CA LEU A 82 -0.70 13.57 -13.25
C LEU A 82 -1.84 14.45 -12.74
N ARG A 83 -2.92 14.58 -13.52
CA ARG A 83 -4.10 15.36 -13.13
C ARG A 83 -4.72 14.85 -11.83
N ALA A 84 -4.77 13.52 -11.65
CA ALA A 84 -5.27 12.89 -10.43
C ALA A 84 -4.42 13.18 -9.18
N GLN A 85 -3.15 13.55 -9.34
CA GLN A 85 -2.24 13.81 -8.23
C GLN A 85 -2.35 15.25 -7.68
N PHE A 86 -2.84 16.22 -8.44
CA PHE A 86 -2.95 17.61 -7.97
C PHE A 86 -3.88 17.79 -6.76
N PRO A 87 -5.10 17.23 -6.75
CA PRO A 87 -5.96 17.34 -5.57
C PRO A 87 -5.33 16.69 -4.33
N LEU A 88 -4.68 15.54 -4.49
CA LEU A 88 -4.00 14.83 -3.41
C LEU A 88 -2.82 15.63 -2.87
N LEU A 89 -2.02 16.24 -3.74
CA LEU A 89 -0.93 17.11 -3.27
C LEU A 89 -1.46 18.31 -2.50
N LYS A 90 -2.51 18.97 -2.98
CA LYS A 90 -3.10 20.13 -2.29
C LYS A 90 -3.65 19.75 -0.90
N GLU A 91 -4.27 18.58 -0.79
CA GLU A 91 -4.72 18.04 0.49
C GLU A 91 -3.54 17.77 1.43
N LEU A 92 -2.50 17.11 0.91
CA LEU A 92 -1.28 16.82 1.65
C LEU A 92 -0.58 18.09 2.17
N LEU A 93 -0.49 19.12 1.34
CA LEU A 93 0.11 20.42 1.75
C LEU A 93 -0.71 21.10 2.85
N ARG A 94 -2.05 21.02 2.80
CA ARG A 94 -2.91 21.55 3.88
C ARG A 94 -2.71 20.79 5.19
N GLU A 95 -2.62 19.46 5.11
CA GLU A 95 -2.29 18.63 6.29
C GLU A 95 -0.89 18.92 6.84
N MET A 96 0.05 19.34 5.99
CA MET A 96 1.36 19.85 6.40
C MET A 96 1.33 21.27 6.98
N GLY A 97 0.18 21.93 6.99
CA GLY A 97 0.05 23.31 7.43
C GLY A 97 0.69 24.34 6.48
N ILE A 98 0.84 24.00 5.20
CA ILE A 98 1.47 24.88 4.18
C ILE A 98 0.40 25.65 3.43
N ALA A 99 0.60 26.95 3.31
CA ALA A 99 -0.31 27.83 2.59
C ALA A 99 -0.36 27.49 1.09
N ILE A 100 -1.57 27.49 0.54
CA ILE A 100 -1.82 27.30 -0.90
C ILE A 100 -2.54 28.53 -1.43
N CYS A 101 -2.11 29.03 -2.56
CA CYS A 101 -2.78 30.11 -3.24
C CYS A 101 -3.14 29.76 -4.69
N GLU A 102 -4.37 30.05 -5.06
CA GLU A 102 -4.91 30.01 -6.42
C GLU A 102 -5.64 31.31 -6.67
N CYS A 103 -5.50 31.88 -7.84
CA CYS A 103 -6.15 33.15 -8.18
C CYS A 103 -6.86 33.05 -9.53
N GLU A 104 -8.16 33.33 -9.55
CA GLU A 104 -8.96 33.27 -10.77
C GLU A 104 -8.43 34.27 -11.81
N ARG A 105 -8.30 33.84 -13.07
CA ARG A 105 -7.80 34.61 -14.22
C ARG A 105 -6.29 34.91 -14.20
N TYR A 106 -5.55 34.51 -13.15
CA TYR A 106 -4.10 34.70 -13.02
C TYR A 106 -3.39 33.34 -13.02
N GLU A 107 -2.11 33.35 -13.38
CA GLU A 107 -1.25 32.16 -13.38
C GLU A 107 -0.42 32.10 -12.08
N ALA A 108 0.15 30.93 -11.77
CA ALA A 108 1.00 30.76 -10.60
C ALA A 108 2.16 31.78 -10.57
N ASP A 109 2.73 32.11 -11.72
CA ASP A 109 3.80 33.10 -11.82
C ASP A 109 3.37 34.51 -11.36
N ASP A 110 2.11 34.91 -11.64
CA ASP A 110 1.57 36.18 -11.18
C ASP A 110 1.37 36.18 -9.65
N ILE A 111 0.99 35.01 -9.10
CA ILE A 111 0.91 34.84 -7.63
C ILE A 111 2.31 34.96 -7.02
N LEU A 112 3.32 34.29 -7.61
CA LEU A 112 4.71 34.40 -7.14
C LEU A 112 5.21 35.84 -7.21
N GLY A 113 4.95 36.56 -8.30
CA GLY A 113 5.32 37.97 -8.44
C GLY A 113 4.63 38.89 -7.42
N THR A 114 3.36 38.63 -7.14
CA THR A 114 2.60 39.41 -6.18
C THR A 114 3.07 39.18 -4.75
N ILE A 115 3.27 37.91 -4.34
CA ILE A 115 3.71 37.60 -2.97
C ILE A 115 5.16 38.03 -2.72
N SER A 116 6.06 37.94 -3.73
CA SER A 116 7.43 38.48 -3.58
C SER A 116 7.45 39.99 -3.37
N ARG A 117 6.61 40.74 -4.10
CA ARG A 117 6.45 42.17 -3.87
C ARG A 117 5.89 42.51 -2.49
N ILE A 118 4.95 41.69 -1.99
CA ILE A 118 4.42 41.83 -0.61
C ILE A 118 5.53 41.55 0.39
N ALA A 119 6.34 40.54 0.21
CA ALA A 119 7.47 40.20 1.06
C ALA A 119 8.50 41.34 1.10
N ASP A 120 8.90 41.84 -0.07
CA ASP A 120 9.84 42.97 -0.21
C ASP A 120 9.36 44.22 0.56
N LYS A 121 8.07 44.62 0.40
CA LYS A 121 7.46 45.72 1.16
C LYS A 121 7.49 45.53 2.68
N ASN A 122 7.58 44.31 3.16
CA ASN A 122 7.64 43.95 4.58
C ASN A 122 9.07 43.65 5.07
N GLY A 123 10.10 43.85 4.21
CA GLY A 123 11.50 43.62 4.57
C GLY A 123 11.81 42.11 4.74
N VAL A 124 11.17 41.26 3.97
CA VAL A 124 11.33 39.80 3.97
C VAL A 124 11.98 39.37 2.65
N ASP A 125 13.05 38.59 2.74
CA ASP A 125 13.72 38.03 1.55
C ASP A 125 12.88 36.90 0.95
N ALA A 126 12.71 36.88 -0.38
CA ALA A 126 11.91 35.93 -1.07
C ALA A 126 12.78 35.02 -1.96
N LEU A 127 12.59 33.69 -1.84
CA LEU A 127 13.14 32.70 -2.76
C LEU A 127 11.99 32.09 -3.58
N LEU A 128 11.93 32.40 -4.86
CA LEU A 128 10.93 31.88 -5.79
C LEU A 128 11.45 30.59 -6.41
N VAL A 129 10.68 29.50 -6.29
CA VAL A 129 11.08 28.17 -6.77
C VAL A 129 10.20 27.75 -7.92
N THR A 130 10.74 27.75 -9.14
CA THR A 130 10.00 27.41 -10.36
C THR A 130 10.91 26.73 -11.38
N GLY A 131 10.31 26.17 -12.42
CA GLY A 131 11.01 25.72 -13.63
C GLY A 131 10.91 26.71 -14.77
N ASP A 132 10.17 27.78 -14.60
CA ASP A 132 9.97 28.80 -15.64
C ASP A 132 11.00 29.95 -15.52
N ARG A 133 11.62 30.28 -16.65
CA ARG A 133 12.60 31.36 -16.76
C ARG A 133 11.97 32.75 -16.69
N ASP A 134 10.67 32.83 -16.90
CA ASP A 134 9.98 34.11 -16.84
C ASP A 134 10.06 34.74 -15.46
N ALA A 135 10.10 33.90 -14.41
CA ALA A 135 10.29 34.37 -13.03
C ALA A 135 11.62 35.16 -12.80
N LEU A 136 12.61 35.00 -13.69
CA LEU A 136 13.89 35.75 -13.59
C LEU A 136 13.70 37.28 -13.70
N GLN A 137 12.57 37.76 -14.26
CA GLN A 137 12.22 39.20 -14.28
C GLN A 137 11.91 39.78 -12.89
N LEU A 138 11.61 38.87 -11.90
CA LEU A 138 11.21 39.25 -10.55
C LEU A 138 12.40 39.45 -9.60
N ILE A 139 13.61 39.13 -10.04
CA ILE A 139 14.84 39.26 -9.25
C ILE A 139 15.10 40.73 -8.90
N ASN A 140 15.40 40.95 -7.62
CA ASN A 140 15.87 42.24 -7.08
C ASN A 140 16.74 41.99 -5.85
N ASP A 141 17.12 43.05 -5.11
CA ASP A 141 17.98 42.94 -3.90
C ASP A 141 17.42 41.99 -2.81
N HIS A 142 16.08 41.72 -2.79
CA HIS A 142 15.37 40.90 -1.80
C HIS A 142 14.69 39.67 -2.40
N THR A 143 14.68 39.52 -3.72
CA THR A 143 14.02 38.42 -4.38
C THR A 143 15.02 37.64 -5.26
N HIS A 144 15.24 36.37 -4.93
CA HIS A 144 16.03 35.45 -5.70
C HIS A 144 15.14 34.38 -6.36
N VAL A 145 15.63 33.76 -7.43
CA VAL A 145 14.92 32.68 -8.13
C VAL A 145 15.75 31.41 -8.13
N LEU A 146 15.21 30.35 -7.54
CA LEU A 146 15.74 28.99 -7.62
C LEU A 146 15.13 28.26 -8.80
N LEU A 147 15.84 28.24 -9.91
CA LEU A 147 15.40 27.63 -11.15
C LEU A 147 15.77 26.15 -11.20
N THR A 148 14.79 25.29 -11.41
CA THR A 148 15.02 23.85 -11.63
C THR A 148 15.45 23.62 -13.06
N LYS A 149 16.65 23.00 -13.32
CA LYS A 149 17.20 22.79 -14.67
C LYS A 149 16.90 21.41 -15.24
N LYS A 150 17.25 20.35 -14.54
CA LYS A 150 17.04 18.96 -14.99
C LYS A 150 16.52 18.10 -13.86
N GLY A 151 15.33 17.50 -14.09
CA GLY A 151 14.68 16.73 -13.05
C GLY A 151 14.30 17.59 -11.84
N ILE A 152 14.31 16.96 -10.64
CA ILE A 152 13.98 17.59 -9.36
C ILE A 152 15.23 17.90 -8.50
N THR A 153 16.42 17.48 -8.92
CA THR A 153 17.64 17.54 -8.12
C THR A 153 18.60 18.64 -8.53
N GLU A 154 18.58 19.03 -9.81
CA GLU A 154 19.51 20.02 -10.33
C GLU A 154 18.84 21.40 -10.34
N THR A 155 19.27 22.25 -9.42
CA THR A 155 18.75 23.62 -9.24
C THR A 155 19.87 24.64 -9.37
N VAL A 156 19.55 25.84 -9.85
CA VAL A 156 20.49 27.00 -9.90
C VAL A 156 19.76 28.20 -9.33
N GLU A 157 20.37 28.83 -8.35
CA GLU A 157 19.89 30.05 -7.75
C GLU A 157 20.41 31.25 -8.56
N TYR A 158 19.52 32.18 -8.86
CA TYR A 158 19.80 33.42 -9.57
C TYR A 158 19.48 34.61 -8.69
N ASP A 159 20.49 35.43 -8.48
CA ASP A 159 20.42 36.83 -8.06
C ASP A 159 20.72 37.71 -9.26
N GLU A 160 20.75 39.03 -9.09
CA GLU A 160 21.07 39.96 -10.18
C GLU A 160 22.46 39.72 -10.78
N ALA A 161 23.46 39.39 -9.96
CA ALA A 161 24.83 39.15 -10.42
C ALA A 161 24.93 37.89 -11.30
N ALA A 162 24.36 36.79 -10.85
CA ALA A 162 24.31 35.51 -11.60
C ALA A 162 23.51 35.64 -12.89
N LEU A 163 22.42 36.40 -12.87
CA LEU A 163 21.63 36.68 -14.08
C LEU A 163 22.45 37.49 -15.08
N LYS A 164 23.13 38.53 -14.61
CA LYS A 164 23.96 39.39 -15.44
C LYS A 164 25.16 38.64 -16.03
N GLU A 165 25.76 37.75 -15.26
CA GLU A 165 26.87 36.92 -15.74
C GLU A 165 26.39 35.98 -16.86
N GLN A 166 25.23 35.36 -16.71
CA GLN A 166 24.75 34.37 -17.67
C GLN A 166 24.11 34.99 -18.92
N TYR A 167 23.29 36.03 -18.78
CA TYR A 167 22.51 36.62 -19.88
C TYR A 167 23.06 37.98 -20.35
N GLY A 168 23.91 38.62 -19.55
CA GLY A 168 24.40 40.00 -19.84
C GLY A 168 23.27 41.02 -19.80
N LEU A 169 22.20 40.73 -19.08
CA LEU A 169 21.00 41.55 -18.97
C LEU A 169 20.62 41.74 -17.49
N GLU A 170 19.91 42.80 -17.22
CA GLU A 170 19.26 43.05 -15.91
C GLU A 170 17.90 42.36 -15.86
N PRO A 171 17.37 41.97 -14.64
CA PRO A 171 16.09 41.31 -14.51
C PRO A 171 14.94 41.95 -15.25
N ALA A 172 14.83 43.28 -15.18
CA ALA A 172 13.80 44.06 -15.88
C ALA A 172 13.88 43.95 -17.43
N ARG A 173 14.92 43.31 -17.99
CA ARG A 173 15.05 43.08 -19.45
C ARG A 173 14.62 41.70 -19.90
N MET A 174 14.22 40.82 -19.00
CA MET A 174 13.75 39.49 -19.35
C MET A 174 12.46 39.51 -20.19
N PRO A 175 11.46 40.37 -19.93
CA PRO A 175 10.31 40.53 -20.82
C PRO A 175 10.69 41.07 -22.21
N ASP A 176 11.67 41.99 -22.31
CA ASP A 176 12.19 42.48 -23.58
C ASP A 176 12.79 41.35 -24.41
N LEU A 177 13.56 40.46 -23.76
CA LEU A 177 14.12 39.26 -24.37
C LEU A 177 13.02 38.35 -24.95
N LYS A 178 11.96 38.09 -24.14
CA LYS A 178 10.80 37.29 -24.56
C LYS A 178 10.05 37.98 -25.72
N GLY A 179 9.93 39.27 -25.67
CA GLY A 179 9.32 40.07 -26.76
C GLY A 179 10.03 39.89 -28.07
N LEU A 180 11.38 39.85 -28.10
CA LEU A 180 12.20 39.68 -29.29
C LEU A 180 12.21 38.23 -29.79
N MET A 181 12.48 37.27 -28.92
CA MET A 181 12.67 35.86 -29.34
C MET A 181 11.36 35.07 -29.44
N GLY A 182 10.30 35.50 -28.79
CA GLY A 182 9.08 34.74 -28.58
C GLY A 182 9.26 33.60 -27.59
N ASP A 183 8.21 32.82 -27.43
CA ASP A 183 8.21 31.62 -26.59
C ASP A 183 7.33 30.53 -27.22
N ASN A 184 7.96 29.44 -27.62
CA ASN A 184 7.24 28.30 -28.23
C ASN A 184 6.34 27.56 -27.21
N SER A 185 6.68 27.57 -25.92
CA SER A 185 5.89 26.90 -24.90
C SER A 185 4.58 27.60 -24.62
N ASP A 186 4.58 28.93 -24.74
CA ASP A 186 3.42 29.79 -24.56
C ASP A 186 2.76 30.21 -25.87
N ASN A 187 3.29 29.72 -27.00
CA ASN A 187 2.86 30.09 -28.34
C ASN A 187 2.94 31.61 -28.60
N LEU A 188 3.99 32.25 -28.08
CA LEU A 188 4.28 33.65 -28.32
C LEU A 188 5.23 33.78 -29.50
N PRO A 189 4.83 34.51 -30.56
CA PRO A 189 5.55 34.47 -31.84
C PRO A 189 6.89 35.26 -31.78
N GLY A 190 7.01 36.29 -30.95
CA GLY A 190 8.15 37.17 -30.99
C GLY A 190 8.43 37.78 -32.36
N ILE A 191 9.68 37.88 -32.76
CA ILE A 191 10.12 38.21 -34.13
C ILE A 191 10.58 36.94 -34.82
N PRO A 192 9.91 36.42 -35.84
CA PRO A 192 10.21 35.15 -36.49
C PRO A 192 11.66 35.05 -36.95
N GLY A 193 12.40 34.03 -36.42
CA GLY A 193 13.80 33.78 -36.75
C GLY A 193 14.80 34.70 -36.03
N VAL A 194 14.37 35.37 -34.94
CA VAL A 194 15.23 35.98 -33.94
C VAL A 194 15.28 35.01 -32.73
N GLY A 195 16.40 34.35 -32.57
CA GLY A 195 16.61 33.46 -31.44
C GLY A 195 17.32 34.15 -30.26
N GLU A 196 17.40 33.47 -29.10
CA GLU A 196 17.92 33.96 -27.84
C GLU A 196 19.23 34.75 -27.96
N LYS A 197 20.25 34.17 -28.63
CA LYS A 197 21.54 34.82 -28.81
C LYS A 197 21.50 36.12 -29.58
N THR A 198 20.58 36.23 -30.56
CA THR A 198 20.40 37.44 -31.35
C THR A 198 19.65 38.50 -30.57
N ALA A 199 18.61 38.09 -29.86
CA ALA A 199 17.82 38.95 -28.98
C ALA A 199 18.70 39.54 -27.86
N MET A 200 19.51 38.72 -27.18
CA MET A 200 20.46 39.20 -26.16
C MET A 200 21.43 40.24 -26.72
N LYS A 201 22.04 40.02 -27.89
CA LYS A 201 22.91 41.00 -28.51
C LYS A 201 22.22 42.32 -28.86
N LEU A 202 20.97 42.25 -29.29
CA LEU A 202 20.16 43.43 -29.56
C LEU A 202 19.88 44.23 -28.30
N LEU A 203 19.49 43.53 -27.20
CA LEU A 203 19.24 44.17 -25.92
C LEU A 203 20.51 44.75 -25.29
N GLN A 204 21.65 44.08 -25.38
CA GLN A 204 22.95 44.59 -24.92
C GLN A 204 23.34 45.83 -25.72
N LYS A 205 22.97 45.94 -27.00
CA LYS A 205 23.30 47.07 -27.86
C LYS A 205 22.32 48.25 -27.72
N TYR A 206 21.02 48.00 -27.58
CA TYR A 206 19.96 49.02 -27.60
C TYR A 206 19.22 49.18 -26.28
N GLY A 207 19.43 48.30 -25.32
CA GLY A 207 18.89 48.37 -23.96
C GLY A 207 17.49 47.79 -23.83
N THR A 208 16.54 48.15 -24.66
CA THR A 208 15.12 47.73 -24.58
C THR A 208 14.59 47.22 -25.89
N LEU A 209 13.47 46.49 -25.87
CA LEU A 209 12.71 46.10 -27.04
C LEU A 209 12.34 47.31 -27.89
N GLU A 210 11.76 48.36 -27.28
CA GLU A 210 11.30 49.51 -28.00
C GLU A 210 12.46 50.28 -28.69
N ASN A 211 13.59 50.47 -28.00
CA ASN A 211 14.79 51.07 -28.59
C ASN A 211 15.35 50.18 -29.72
N THR A 212 15.24 48.85 -29.60
CA THR A 212 15.66 47.92 -30.62
C THR A 212 14.80 48.07 -31.88
N LEU A 213 13.47 48.16 -31.73
CA LEU A 213 12.55 48.34 -32.81
C LEU A 213 12.74 49.69 -33.50
N GLN A 214 12.90 50.77 -32.74
CA GLN A 214 13.18 52.11 -33.25
C GLN A 214 14.53 52.18 -33.98
N SER A 215 15.49 51.35 -33.57
CA SER A 215 16.82 51.28 -34.22
C SER A 215 16.91 50.23 -35.31
N ALA A 216 15.80 49.64 -35.75
CA ALA A 216 15.76 48.57 -36.74
C ALA A 216 16.48 48.93 -38.07
N GLU A 217 16.39 50.20 -38.48
CA GLU A 217 17.07 50.70 -39.67
C GLU A 217 18.60 50.73 -39.58
N LYS A 218 19.15 50.68 -38.36
CA LYS A 218 20.63 50.63 -38.14
C LYS A 218 21.14 49.22 -38.33
N GLU A 219 20.30 48.23 -38.33
CA GLU A 219 20.68 46.86 -38.58
C GLU A 219 20.80 46.54 -40.07
N LYS A 220 21.45 45.40 -40.42
CA LYS A 220 21.74 45.07 -41.82
C LYS A 220 21.09 43.74 -42.22
N GLY A 221 20.85 43.63 -43.53
CA GLY A 221 20.40 42.36 -44.10
C GLY A 221 19.01 41.89 -43.62
N ALA A 222 18.85 40.59 -43.49
CA ALA A 222 17.56 39.97 -43.09
C ALA A 222 17.09 40.35 -41.69
N LEU A 223 17.99 40.68 -40.77
CA LEU A 223 17.61 41.09 -39.41
C LEU A 223 16.89 42.43 -39.40
N ARG A 224 17.38 43.42 -40.20
CA ARG A 224 16.66 44.71 -40.39
C ARG A 224 15.22 44.48 -40.82
N GLN A 225 15.02 43.67 -41.86
CA GLN A 225 13.70 43.43 -42.39
C GLN A 225 12.79 42.78 -41.37
N LYS A 226 13.26 41.76 -40.65
CA LYS A 226 12.52 41.08 -39.58
C LYS A 226 12.04 42.04 -38.48
N LEU A 227 12.91 42.96 -38.06
CA LEU A 227 12.56 43.93 -37.00
C LEU A 227 11.50 44.93 -37.51
N LEU A 228 11.58 45.34 -38.77
CA LEU A 228 10.62 46.28 -39.39
C LEU A 228 9.25 45.63 -39.66
N ASP A 229 9.24 44.36 -40.02
CA ASP A 229 7.97 43.67 -40.40
C ASP A 229 7.17 43.15 -39.20
N ASN A 230 7.79 43.02 -38.01
CA ASN A 230 7.15 42.32 -36.88
C ASN A 230 7.12 43.13 -35.56
N PRO A 231 6.98 44.47 -35.53
CA PRO A 231 7.03 45.25 -34.30
C PRO A 231 5.83 44.95 -33.39
N ASP A 232 4.65 44.73 -33.93
CA ASP A 232 3.43 44.50 -33.15
C ASP A 232 3.43 43.10 -32.50
N SER A 233 3.96 42.11 -33.22
CA SER A 233 4.17 40.78 -32.70
C SER A 233 5.14 40.75 -31.51
N ALA A 234 6.24 41.51 -31.63
CA ALA A 234 7.22 41.65 -30.58
C ALA A 234 6.62 42.35 -29.34
N ARG A 235 5.90 43.45 -29.55
CA ARG A 235 5.21 44.16 -28.45
C ARG A 235 4.13 43.35 -27.79
N MET A 236 3.40 42.54 -28.56
CA MET A 236 2.42 41.62 -28.00
C MET A 236 3.10 40.57 -27.12
N SER A 237 4.15 39.91 -27.63
CA SER A 237 4.91 38.90 -26.89
C SER A 237 5.56 39.50 -25.62
N TYR A 238 6.05 40.72 -25.67
CA TYR A 238 6.56 41.47 -24.51
C TYR A 238 5.45 41.64 -23.45
N ARG A 239 4.28 42.20 -23.84
CA ARG A 239 3.18 42.43 -22.90
C ARG A 239 2.65 41.16 -22.23
N LEU A 240 2.55 40.07 -22.99
CA LEU A 240 2.10 38.79 -22.46
C LEU A 240 3.17 38.06 -21.62
N GLY A 241 4.45 38.40 -21.82
CA GLY A 241 5.58 37.89 -21.05
C GLY A 241 5.81 38.61 -19.71
N ILE A 242 5.12 39.75 -19.46
CA ILE A 242 5.21 40.44 -18.15
C ILE A 242 4.40 39.67 -17.11
N ILE A 243 5.02 39.39 -15.97
CA ILE A 243 4.36 38.85 -14.78
C ILE A 243 3.67 39.99 -14.05
N ASP A 244 2.38 39.80 -13.78
CA ASP A 244 1.61 40.77 -12.99
C ASP A 244 1.93 40.60 -11.49
N THR A 245 2.45 41.66 -10.86
CA THR A 245 2.80 41.66 -9.45
C THR A 245 1.70 42.28 -8.56
N GLU A 246 0.52 42.53 -9.14
CA GLU A 246 -0.65 43.10 -8.43
C GLU A 246 -1.90 42.20 -8.53
N ALA A 247 -1.72 40.90 -8.76
CA ALA A 247 -2.81 39.96 -8.77
C ALA A 247 -3.62 40.01 -7.45
N PRO A 248 -4.97 39.91 -7.53
CA PRO A 248 -5.82 40.00 -6.34
C PRO A 248 -5.82 38.70 -5.53
N ILE A 249 -4.62 38.33 -5.02
CA ILE A 249 -4.47 37.11 -4.21
C ILE A 249 -5.18 37.26 -2.88
N SER A 250 -5.77 36.16 -2.39
CA SER A 250 -6.51 36.10 -1.11
C SER A 250 -5.63 35.83 0.10
N VAL A 251 -4.32 35.64 -0.10
CA VAL A 251 -3.35 35.19 0.92
C VAL A 251 -2.36 36.32 1.16
N GLY A 252 -2.22 36.75 2.43
CA GLY A 252 -1.19 37.68 2.87
C GLY A 252 0.05 36.95 3.38
N LEU A 253 1.09 37.73 3.75
CA LEU A 253 2.35 37.18 4.23
C LEU A 253 2.17 36.34 5.52
N GLU A 254 1.33 36.83 6.46
CA GLU A 254 1.08 36.15 7.74
C GLU A 254 0.32 34.84 7.56
N ASP A 255 -0.49 34.73 6.51
CA ASP A 255 -1.18 33.45 6.16
C ASP A 255 -0.20 32.39 5.67
N CYS A 256 1.01 32.81 5.24
CA CYS A 256 2.09 31.95 4.79
C CYS A 256 3.02 31.54 5.92
N ALA A 257 2.77 31.95 7.17
CA ALA A 257 3.63 31.59 8.31
C ALA A 257 3.84 30.08 8.38
N PHE A 258 5.09 29.67 8.33
CA PHE A 258 5.45 28.26 8.27
C PHE A 258 5.84 27.75 9.66
N ASP A 259 5.21 26.64 10.04
CA ASP A 259 5.48 25.95 11.29
C ASP A 259 5.85 24.49 10.93
N PRO A 260 7.14 24.12 11.01
CA PRO A 260 7.59 22.77 10.67
C PRO A 260 6.94 21.66 11.51
N ASP A 261 6.46 21.98 12.71
CA ASP A 261 5.82 21.01 13.61
C ASP A 261 4.47 20.55 13.08
N LYS A 262 3.78 21.36 12.29
CA LYS A 262 2.51 21.00 11.66
C LYS A 262 2.66 19.96 10.56
N MET A 263 3.86 19.82 9.98
CA MET A 263 4.08 18.84 8.89
C MET A 263 3.81 17.40 9.30
N ALA A 264 3.94 17.08 10.59
CA ALA A 264 3.62 15.75 11.11
C ALA A 264 2.13 15.38 10.95
N GLY A 265 1.23 16.36 10.83
CA GLY A 265 -0.19 16.14 10.56
C GLY A 265 -0.45 15.37 9.25
N ALA A 266 0.46 15.48 8.28
CA ALA A 266 0.36 14.81 6.99
C ALA A 266 0.79 13.33 6.99
N ILE A 267 1.37 12.82 8.08
CA ILE A 267 1.88 11.44 8.16
C ILE A 267 0.81 10.39 7.80
N PRO A 268 -0.45 10.48 8.27
CA PRO A 268 -1.47 9.51 7.89
C PRO A 268 -1.71 9.47 6.36
N MET A 269 -1.78 10.64 5.73
CA MET A 269 -1.95 10.73 4.28
C MET A 269 -0.70 10.29 3.52
N MET A 270 0.50 10.63 4.00
CA MET A 270 1.76 10.17 3.42
C MET A 270 1.89 8.64 3.48
N ASN A 271 1.43 8.00 4.55
CA ASN A 271 1.37 6.54 4.64
C ASN A 271 0.40 5.95 3.61
N THR A 272 -0.79 6.53 3.46
CA THR A 272 -1.78 6.12 2.44
C THR A 272 -1.21 6.22 1.03
N LEU A 273 -0.42 7.26 0.75
CA LEU A 273 0.25 7.48 -0.54
C LEU A 273 1.58 6.72 -0.67
N GLU A 274 1.96 5.90 0.31
CA GLU A 274 3.19 5.11 0.38
C GLU A 274 4.48 5.94 0.27
N LEU A 275 4.48 7.16 0.82
CA LEU A 275 5.62 8.08 0.82
C LEU A 275 6.58 7.85 2.02
N ARG A 276 6.73 6.60 2.47
CA ARG A 276 7.42 6.24 3.73
C ARG A 276 8.83 6.81 3.87
N SER A 277 9.63 6.78 2.80
CA SER A 277 10.99 7.32 2.81
C SER A 277 11.03 8.85 3.04
N LEU A 278 9.96 9.57 2.71
CA LEU A 278 9.84 11.01 2.93
C LEU A 278 9.36 11.33 4.33
N ILE A 279 8.55 10.47 4.97
CA ILE A 279 8.11 10.62 6.36
C ILE A 279 9.34 10.70 7.30
N GLN A 280 10.35 9.87 7.06
CA GLN A 280 11.59 9.87 7.84
C GLN A 280 12.40 11.17 7.72
N ARG A 281 12.12 11.98 6.70
CA ARG A 281 12.80 13.25 6.40
C ARG A 281 11.99 14.47 6.82
N LEU A 282 10.78 14.30 7.35
CA LEU A 282 9.99 15.40 7.90
C LEU A 282 10.73 16.04 9.07
N PRO A 283 10.61 17.38 9.25
CA PRO A 283 11.09 18.03 10.46
C PRO A 283 10.50 17.32 11.69
N LYS A 284 11.32 17.05 12.67
CA LYS A 284 10.85 16.50 13.95
C LYS A 284 10.32 17.66 14.77
N GLY A 285 9.01 17.81 14.81
CA GLY A 285 8.36 18.76 15.68
C GLY A 285 8.62 18.48 17.16
N GLU A 286 8.52 19.48 18.01
CA GLU A 286 8.41 19.26 19.45
C GLU A 286 7.14 18.41 19.69
N LYS A 287 7.30 17.19 20.17
CA LYS A 287 6.18 16.32 20.52
C LYS A 287 5.32 17.03 21.57
N PRO A 288 3.97 16.97 21.46
CA PRO A 288 3.13 17.43 22.57
C PRO A 288 3.57 16.75 23.84
N ALA A 289 3.63 17.51 24.94
CA ALA A 289 4.19 17.14 26.24
C ALA A 289 3.58 15.88 26.92
N ALA A 290 2.72 15.12 26.24
CA ALA A 290 2.04 13.95 26.77
C ALA A 290 2.81 12.63 26.61
N GLU A 291 3.81 12.52 25.74
CA GLU A 291 4.61 11.30 25.61
C GLU A 291 6.04 11.61 25.13
N GLN A 292 6.85 12.17 26.00
CA GLN A 292 8.30 12.14 25.79
C GLN A 292 8.79 10.72 26.01
N LEU A 293 8.98 9.99 24.90
CA LEU A 293 9.69 8.71 24.94
C LEU A 293 11.10 8.97 25.52
N PRO A 294 11.62 8.09 26.36
CA PRO A 294 12.95 8.27 26.91
C PRO A 294 13.99 8.36 25.81
N GLU A 295 14.87 9.35 25.88
CA GLU A 295 16.02 9.45 25.00
C GLU A 295 16.96 8.27 25.28
N ILE A 296 17.19 7.42 24.30
CA ILE A 296 18.04 6.23 24.46
C ILE A 296 19.46 6.55 24.00
N ASN A 297 20.34 6.68 24.98
CA ASN A 297 21.78 6.90 24.81
C ASN A 297 22.57 5.73 25.41
N ALA A 298 22.18 4.49 25.06
CA ALA A 298 22.76 3.28 25.62
C ALA A 298 24.24 3.14 25.26
N LYS A 299 25.08 2.89 26.29
CA LYS A 299 26.50 2.58 26.12
C LYS A 299 26.62 1.20 25.50
N THR A 300 27.28 1.10 24.35
CA THR A 300 27.56 -0.19 23.70
C THR A 300 28.87 -0.78 24.22
N ILE A 301 28.81 -2.03 24.66
CA ILE A 301 29.95 -2.82 25.11
C ILE A 301 30.14 -3.94 24.09
N GLU A 302 31.30 -3.98 23.46
CA GLU A 302 31.66 -5.02 22.51
C GLU A 302 32.16 -6.29 23.24
N ILE A 303 31.62 -7.44 22.85
CA ILE A 303 31.98 -8.76 23.37
C ILE A 303 32.75 -9.49 22.26
N SER A 304 34.07 -9.63 22.47
CA SER A 304 34.99 -10.15 21.49
C SER A 304 35.67 -11.45 21.88
N ASN A 305 35.53 -11.89 23.13
CA ASN A 305 36.17 -13.10 23.62
C ASN A 305 35.31 -13.93 24.60
N ALA A 306 35.70 -15.17 24.84
CA ALA A 306 34.93 -16.12 25.66
C ALA A 306 34.77 -15.70 27.13
N GLU A 307 35.75 -14.97 27.71
CA GLU A 307 35.66 -14.51 29.09
C GLU A 307 34.57 -13.46 29.25
N GLN A 308 34.57 -12.44 28.35
CA GLN A 308 33.51 -11.42 28.32
C GLN A 308 32.14 -12.02 28.04
N LEU A 309 32.05 -13.02 27.14
CA LEU A 309 30.80 -13.73 26.86
C LEU A 309 30.29 -14.48 28.09
N SER A 310 31.20 -15.13 28.87
CA SER A 310 30.85 -15.82 30.10
C SER A 310 30.29 -14.86 31.16
N GLU A 311 30.97 -13.71 31.38
CA GLU A 311 30.50 -12.67 32.29
C GLU A 311 29.15 -12.13 31.90
N LEU A 312 28.96 -11.83 30.61
CA LEU A 312 27.67 -11.40 30.05
C LEU A 312 26.59 -12.46 30.30
N THR A 313 26.89 -13.73 30.04
CA THR A 313 25.93 -14.82 30.23
C THR A 313 25.46 -14.92 31.66
N GLU A 314 26.36 -14.80 32.62
CA GLU A 314 26.01 -14.78 34.06
C GLU A 314 25.14 -13.57 34.44
N LYS A 315 25.42 -12.40 33.85
CA LYS A 315 24.58 -11.21 34.04
C LYS A 315 23.18 -11.45 33.48
N LEU A 316 23.07 -11.99 32.27
CA LEU A 316 21.79 -12.24 31.59
C LEU A 316 20.95 -13.31 32.31
N LYS A 317 21.56 -14.34 32.89
CA LYS A 317 20.86 -15.37 33.68
C LYS A 317 20.14 -14.80 34.90
N ASN A 318 20.67 -13.72 35.46
CA ASN A 318 20.12 -13.04 36.62
C ASN A 318 19.13 -11.90 36.25
N ALA A 319 18.94 -11.61 34.95
CA ALA A 319 18.02 -10.59 34.48
C ALA A 319 16.57 -11.07 34.53
N LYS A 320 15.64 -10.17 34.81
CA LYS A 320 14.20 -10.46 34.73
C LYS A 320 13.71 -10.47 33.25
N ARG A 321 14.30 -9.61 32.42
CA ARG A 321 13.99 -9.52 30.99
C ARG A 321 15.25 -9.17 30.18
N VAL A 322 15.25 -9.59 28.95
CA VAL A 322 16.35 -9.40 28.00
C VAL A 322 15.78 -9.07 26.63
N ALA A 323 16.20 -7.94 26.06
CA ALA A 323 15.93 -7.67 24.64
C ALA A 323 17.06 -8.24 23.78
N VAL A 324 16.70 -8.87 22.66
CA VAL A 324 17.67 -9.52 21.77
C VAL A 324 17.34 -9.19 20.30
N CYS A 325 18.34 -8.71 19.59
CA CYS A 325 18.33 -8.62 18.13
C CYS A 325 19.31 -9.67 17.58
N ILE A 326 18.81 -10.56 16.71
CA ILE A 326 19.62 -11.61 16.09
C ILE A 326 19.74 -11.31 14.60
N GLY A 327 20.96 -11.05 14.14
CA GLY A 327 21.29 -10.77 12.74
C GLY A 327 22.70 -11.25 12.40
N GLU A 328 23.44 -10.52 11.61
CA GLU A 328 24.88 -10.76 11.36
C GLU A 328 25.71 -10.62 12.64
N ARG A 329 25.24 -9.80 13.55
CA ARG A 329 25.71 -9.66 14.93
C ARG A 329 24.54 -9.91 15.87
N MET A 330 24.82 -10.27 17.12
CA MET A 330 23.80 -10.38 18.15
C MET A 330 23.92 -9.20 19.11
N HIS A 331 22.85 -8.45 19.27
CA HIS A 331 22.79 -7.32 20.21
C HIS A 331 21.84 -7.67 21.34
N VAL A 332 22.25 -7.39 22.56
CA VAL A 332 21.50 -7.75 23.78
C VAL A 332 21.48 -6.60 24.77
N ALA A 333 20.35 -6.37 25.45
CA ALA A 333 20.23 -5.43 26.54
C ALA A 333 19.33 -5.97 27.65
N THR A 334 19.60 -5.53 28.89
CA THR A 334 18.78 -5.83 30.10
C THR A 334 18.14 -4.58 30.68
N ASP A 335 18.60 -3.42 30.22
CA ASP A 335 18.16 -2.08 30.63
C ASP A 335 18.30 -1.09 29.44
N THR A 336 17.87 0.14 29.60
CA THR A 336 17.94 1.19 28.57
C THR A 336 19.25 1.97 28.54
N GLU A 337 20.19 1.67 29.45
CA GLU A 337 21.45 2.41 29.59
C GLU A 337 22.63 1.66 28.97
N THR A 338 22.58 0.31 28.93
CA THR A 338 23.69 -0.52 28.49
C THR A 338 23.23 -1.59 27.51
N GLN A 339 23.93 -1.73 26.42
CA GLN A 339 23.74 -2.82 25.46
C GLN A 339 25.07 -3.49 25.11
N TYR A 340 24.96 -4.74 24.68
CA TYR A 340 26.10 -5.57 24.32
C TYR A 340 26.03 -5.93 22.84
N ASP A 341 27.14 -5.80 22.16
CA ASP A 341 27.32 -6.15 20.75
C ASP A 341 28.24 -7.34 20.62
N ILE A 342 27.74 -8.45 20.08
CA ILE A 342 28.42 -9.73 20.02
C ILE A 342 28.62 -10.10 18.55
N SER A 343 29.85 -10.31 18.11
CA SER A 343 30.17 -10.81 16.79
C SER A 343 29.77 -12.29 16.66
N LEU A 344 29.09 -12.66 15.54
CA LEU A 344 28.71 -14.06 15.23
C LEU A 344 29.58 -14.69 14.15
N GLY A 345 30.74 -14.15 13.89
CA GLY A 345 31.64 -14.67 12.84
C GLY A 345 33.10 -14.51 13.19
N ALA A 346 33.83 -15.62 13.34
CA ALA A 346 35.28 -15.59 13.30
C ALA A 346 35.73 -15.51 11.83
N THR A 347 36.38 -14.42 11.45
CA THR A 347 37.07 -14.30 10.17
C THR A 347 38.58 -14.45 10.34
N LEU A 348 39.32 -14.70 9.26
CA LEU A 348 40.80 -14.75 9.31
C LEU A 348 41.43 -13.43 9.78
N LEU A 349 40.71 -12.34 9.72
CA LEU A 349 41.17 -10.99 10.09
C LEU A 349 40.60 -10.55 11.46
N ASP A 350 39.51 -11.19 11.92
CA ASP A 350 38.89 -10.97 13.21
C ASP A 350 38.59 -12.33 13.85
N PRO A 351 39.49 -12.82 14.74
CA PRO A 351 39.33 -14.11 15.44
C PRO A 351 38.28 -14.04 16.55
N GLY A 352 37.13 -13.34 16.30
CA GLY A 352 36.02 -13.22 17.23
C GLY A 352 35.37 -14.55 17.60
N LEU A 353 34.27 -14.46 18.32
CA LEU A 353 33.48 -15.63 18.75
C LEU A 353 32.74 -16.24 17.56
N SER A 354 32.71 -17.57 17.45
CA SER A 354 31.87 -18.25 16.49
C SER A 354 30.39 -18.18 16.90
N ALA A 355 29.50 -18.24 15.91
CA ALA A 355 28.06 -18.29 16.17
C ALA A 355 27.67 -19.45 17.10
N GLU A 356 28.32 -20.64 16.94
CA GLU A 356 28.09 -21.83 17.78
C GLU A 356 28.46 -21.54 19.24
N GLU A 357 29.60 -20.91 19.49
CA GLU A 357 30.01 -20.54 20.86
C GLU A 357 29.07 -19.56 21.51
N VAL A 358 28.63 -18.55 20.79
CA VAL A 358 27.69 -17.53 21.28
C VAL A 358 26.33 -18.15 21.60
N PHE A 359 25.78 -18.93 20.66
CA PHE A 359 24.50 -19.60 20.91
C PHE A 359 24.57 -20.61 22.04
N ALA A 360 25.65 -21.40 22.15
CA ALA A 360 25.82 -22.34 23.24
C ALA A 360 25.92 -21.63 24.60
N ALA A 361 26.66 -20.54 24.71
CA ALA A 361 26.78 -19.75 25.94
C ALA A 361 25.44 -19.10 26.34
N LEU A 362 24.68 -18.58 25.40
CA LEU A 362 23.40 -17.90 25.62
C LEU A 362 22.19 -18.85 25.69
N ALA A 363 22.36 -20.14 25.37
CA ALA A 363 21.29 -21.13 25.45
C ALA A 363 20.54 -21.13 26.81
N PRO A 364 21.19 -21.02 27.98
CA PRO A 364 20.50 -20.97 29.26
C PRO A 364 19.51 -19.79 29.37
N VAL A 365 19.80 -18.65 28.71
CA VAL A 365 18.92 -17.47 28.69
C VAL A 365 17.68 -17.77 27.87
N PHE A 366 17.83 -18.33 26.67
CA PHE A 366 16.71 -18.67 25.77
C PHE A 366 15.85 -19.81 26.30
N LEU A 367 16.44 -20.79 27.03
CA LEU A 367 15.76 -21.92 27.64
C LEU A 367 15.07 -21.57 28.95
N SER A 368 15.39 -20.43 29.56
CA SER A 368 14.83 -20.02 30.85
C SER A 368 13.34 -19.70 30.72
N GLU A 369 12.54 -20.24 31.63
CA GLU A 369 11.11 -19.93 31.77
C GLU A 369 10.86 -18.66 32.59
N SER A 370 11.83 -18.23 33.38
CA SER A 370 11.72 -17.06 34.28
C SER A 370 12.19 -15.75 33.68
N ILE A 371 12.98 -15.78 32.60
CA ILE A 371 13.47 -14.60 31.91
C ILE A 371 12.50 -14.26 30.77
N GLU A 372 11.99 -13.05 30.76
CA GLU A 372 11.20 -12.54 29.64
C GLU A 372 12.10 -12.07 28.47
N LYS A 373 11.77 -12.45 27.24
CA LYS A 373 12.53 -12.11 26.05
C LYS A 373 11.74 -11.11 25.20
N CYS A 374 12.24 -9.90 25.08
CA CYS A 374 11.72 -8.89 24.15
C CYS A 374 12.40 -9.06 22.78
N LEU A 375 11.60 -9.38 21.76
CA LEU A 375 12.04 -9.66 20.39
C LEU A 375 11.23 -8.79 19.43
N PHE A 376 11.77 -8.50 18.24
CA PHE A 376 10.99 -7.82 17.21
C PHE A 376 10.07 -8.81 16.48
N ASP A 377 10.59 -9.96 16.05
CA ASP A 377 9.86 -11.06 15.40
C ASP A 377 10.23 -12.37 16.11
N SER A 378 9.39 -12.80 17.02
CA SER A 378 9.64 -14.00 17.83
C SER A 378 9.55 -15.29 17.03
N LYS A 379 8.75 -15.32 15.95
CA LYS A 379 8.66 -16.49 15.06
C LYS A 379 9.97 -16.66 14.29
N HIS A 380 10.51 -15.59 13.72
CA HIS A 380 11.80 -15.62 13.04
C HIS A 380 12.95 -15.99 14.00
N ALA A 381 12.96 -15.43 15.21
CA ALA A 381 13.94 -15.77 16.23
C ALA A 381 13.89 -17.27 16.59
N ARG A 382 12.70 -17.89 16.66
CA ARG A 382 12.56 -19.34 16.88
C ARG A 382 13.20 -20.15 15.77
N HIS A 383 13.06 -19.73 14.51
CA HIS A 383 13.71 -20.43 13.38
C HIS A 383 15.24 -20.36 13.47
N ILE A 384 15.81 -19.20 13.82
CA ILE A 384 17.27 -19.05 13.98
C ILE A 384 17.78 -19.91 15.13
N LEU A 385 17.14 -19.81 16.30
CA LEU A 385 17.53 -20.56 17.51
C LEU A 385 17.42 -22.07 17.29
N GLN A 386 16.40 -22.53 16.57
CA GLN A 386 16.25 -23.95 16.21
C GLN A 386 17.39 -24.42 15.30
N GLY A 387 17.88 -23.57 14.39
CA GLY A 387 19.09 -23.87 13.60
C GLY A 387 20.30 -24.14 14.47
N ALA A 388 20.39 -23.52 15.65
CA ALA A 388 21.41 -23.76 16.66
C ALA A 388 21.03 -24.85 17.69
N GLY A 389 19.90 -25.56 17.51
CA GLY A 389 19.43 -26.59 18.42
C GLY A 389 18.79 -26.07 19.73
N ILE A 390 18.44 -24.78 19.80
CA ILE A 390 17.92 -24.11 20.99
C ILE A 390 16.42 -23.87 20.85
N SER A 391 15.65 -24.27 21.87
CA SER A 391 14.23 -23.98 21.96
C SER A 391 13.99 -22.69 22.75
N LEU A 392 13.26 -21.73 22.19
CA LEU A 392 12.85 -20.51 22.90
C LEU A 392 11.70 -20.83 23.86
N LYS A 393 11.98 -20.72 25.18
CA LYS A 393 11.04 -21.00 26.28
C LYS A 393 10.68 -19.72 27.06
N GLY A 394 9.67 -19.84 27.93
CA GLY A 394 9.22 -18.76 28.81
C GLY A 394 8.48 -17.65 28.12
N ASN A 395 8.31 -16.54 28.85
CA ASN A 395 7.58 -15.40 28.36
C ASN A 395 8.36 -14.68 27.24
N VAL A 396 7.64 -14.29 26.21
CA VAL A 396 8.15 -13.52 25.07
C VAL A 396 7.30 -12.28 24.91
N PHE A 397 7.91 -11.15 24.60
CA PHE A 397 7.23 -9.98 24.07
C PHE A 397 7.65 -9.81 22.60
N ASP A 398 6.67 -9.74 21.69
CA ASP A 398 6.88 -9.60 20.26
C ASP A 398 6.46 -8.21 19.81
N LEU A 399 7.45 -7.34 19.53
CA LEU A 399 7.21 -5.95 19.14
C LEU A 399 6.51 -5.82 17.79
N MET A 400 6.82 -6.70 16.82
CA MET A 400 6.20 -6.66 15.49
C MET A 400 4.70 -6.96 15.56
N ILE A 401 4.32 -7.96 16.34
CA ILE A 401 2.92 -8.34 16.53
C ILE A 401 2.16 -7.28 17.34
N ALA A 402 2.83 -6.71 18.34
CA ALA A 402 2.27 -5.64 19.15
C ALA A 402 2.02 -4.38 18.33
N ASP A 403 2.98 -3.97 17.50
CA ASP A 403 2.83 -2.83 16.59
C ASP A 403 1.76 -3.08 15.52
N TYR A 404 1.71 -4.28 14.94
CA TYR A 404 0.67 -4.65 13.99
C TYR A 404 -0.75 -4.49 14.57
N LEU A 405 -0.98 -4.81 15.83
CA LEU A 405 -2.28 -4.60 16.47
C LEU A 405 -2.63 -3.12 16.63
N LEU A 406 -1.63 -2.26 16.83
CA LEU A 406 -1.80 -0.82 16.94
C LEU A 406 -1.98 -0.14 15.58
N HIS A 407 -1.29 -0.65 14.54
CA HIS A 407 -1.17 -0.05 13.22
C HIS A 407 -1.46 -1.05 12.09
N ALA A 408 -2.64 -1.71 12.13
CA ALA A 408 -2.97 -2.83 11.23
C ALA A 408 -2.92 -2.50 9.73
N ILE A 409 -3.02 -1.22 9.33
CA ILE A 409 -2.94 -0.79 7.92
C ILE A 409 -1.48 -0.65 7.48
N HIS A 410 -0.63 -0.15 8.36
CA HIS A 410 0.77 0.16 8.10
C HIS A 410 1.65 -0.27 9.27
N PRO A 411 1.75 -1.57 9.55
CA PRO A 411 2.64 -2.06 10.60
C PRO A 411 4.10 -1.87 10.19
N ALA A 412 4.96 -1.68 11.19
CA ALA A 412 6.40 -1.67 10.96
C ALA A 412 6.87 -3.06 10.46
N ASP A 413 7.57 -3.08 9.35
CA ASP A 413 8.12 -4.29 8.72
C ASP A 413 9.49 -4.70 9.29
N THR A 414 10.20 -3.75 9.92
CA THR A 414 11.51 -3.97 10.54
C THR A 414 11.61 -3.22 11.87
N LEU A 415 12.52 -3.67 12.74
CA LEU A 415 12.84 -2.95 13.98
C LEU A 415 13.30 -1.51 13.68
N LYS A 416 14.07 -1.35 12.61
CA LYS A 416 14.53 -0.03 12.15
C LYS A 416 13.37 0.91 11.85
N THR A 417 12.36 0.43 11.14
CA THR A 417 11.15 1.21 10.83
C THR A 417 10.41 1.58 12.11
N LEU A 418 10.17 0.61 13.01
CA LEU A 418 9.49 0.83 14.28
C LEU A 418 10.22 1.87 15.16
N CYS A 419 11.53 1.72 15.32
CA CYS A 419 12.35 2.67 16.08
C CYS A 419 12.34 4.07 15.44
N ALA A 420 12.46 4.16 14.12
CA ALA A 420 12.45 5.44 13.40
C ALA A 420 11.11 6.18 13.56
N GLU A 421 9.98 5.48 13.45
CA GLU A 421 8.63 6.05 13.67
C GLU A 421 8.45 6.58 15.09
N ARG A 422 9.14 5.99 16.06
CA ARG A 422 9.12 6.41 17.48
C ARG A 422 10.26 7.37 17.85
N GLY A 423 11.13 7.74 16.90
CA GLY A 423 12.26 8.64 17.11
C GLY A 423 13.37 8.06 18.00
N MET A 424 13.53 6.74 18.00
CA MET A 424 14.54 6.00 18.77
C MET A 424 15.62 5.41 17.87
N PRO A 425 16.84 5.17 18.37
CA PRO A 425 17.86 4.43 17.64
C PRO A 425 17.46 2.94 17.53
N GLU A 426 17.89 2.29 16.43
CA GLU A 426 17.70 0.84 16.26
C GLU A 426 18.66 0.06 17.16
N CYS A 427 18.19 -0.36 18.32
CA CYS A 427 19.00 -1.11 19.27
C CYS A 427 18.14 -1.87 20.31
N PRO A 428 18.66 -2.89 21.00
CA PRO A 428 17.91 -3.64 22.00
C PRO A 428 17.50 -2.81 23.23
N ALA A 429 18.24 -1.76 23.58
CA ALA A 429 17.84 -0.83 24.65
C ALA A 429 16.53 -0.10 24.29
N SER A 430 16.39 0.30 23.02
CA SER A 430 15.13 0.89 22.50
C SER A 430 13.98 -0.11 22.54
N MET A 431 14.23 -1.39 22.30
CA MET A 431 13.18 -2.42 22.37
C MET A 431 12.56 -2.51 23.75
N LEU A 432 13.37 -2.43 24.83
CA LEU A 432 12.87 -2.45 26.21
C LEU A 432 12.04 -1.21 26.55
N ALA A 433 12.41 -0.06 26.02
CA ALA A 433 11.63 1.16 26.17
C ALA A 433 10.30 1.06 25.40
N LEU A 434 10.35 0.59 24.15
CA LEU A 434 9.19 0.40 23.28
C LEU A 434 8.20 -0.62 23.86
N GLU A 435 8.68 -1.72 24.45
CA GLU A 435 7.85 -2.70 25.12
C GLU A 435 6.91 -2.05 26.14
N SER A 436 7.47 -1.18 27.00
CA SER A 436 6.69 -0.52 28.04
C SER A 436 5.64 0.42 27.45
N VAL A 437 6.01 1.20 26.44
CA VAL A 437 5.13 2.17 25.76
C VAL A 437 4.02 1.46 25.01
N ILE A 438 4.39 0.50 24.16
CA ILE A 438 3.44 -0.27 23.33
C ILE A 438 2.48 -1.07 24.21
N THR A 439 2.95 -1.62 25.33
CA THR A 439 2.08 -2.27 26.33
C THR A 439 1.03 -1.30 26.88
N GLY A 440 1.42 -0.06 27.18
CA GLY A 440 0.51 1.00 27.60
C GLY A 440 -0.54 1.29 26.53
N GLU A 441 -0.12 1.51 25.29
CA GLU A 441 -1.01 1.77 24.14
C GLU A 441 -1.98 0.61 23.87
N LEU A 442 -1.50 -0.65 23.93
CA LEU A 442 -2.35 -1.82 23.76
C LEU A 442 -3.43 -1.91 24.85
N ARG A 443 -3.10 -1.59 26.08
CA ARG A 443 -4.05 -1.58 27.20
C ARG A 443 -5.05 -0.46 27.08
N GLU A 444 -4.61 0.75 26.76
CA GLU A 444 -5.48 1.92 26.53
C GLU A 444 -6.48 1.66 25.40
N LYS A 445 -6.03 1.09 24.30
CA LYS A 445 -6.89 0.75 23.15
C LYS A 445 -7.71 -0.53 23.36
N GLY A 446 -7.55 -1.25 24.48
CA GLY A 446 -8.26 -2.50 24.78
C GLY A 446 -7.80 -3.70 23.94
N LEU A 447 -6.57 -3.65 23.40
CA LEU A 447 -5.99 -4.68 22.52
C LEU A 447 -5.11 -5.70 23.27
N TRP A 448 -4.77 -5.43 24.55
CA TRP A 448 -3.85 -6.26 25.32
C TRP A 448 -4.31 -7.72 25.39
N LYS A 449 -5.61 -7.96 25.64
CA LYS A 449 -6.15 -9.31 25.72
C LYS A 449 -6.00 -10.07 24.40
N LEU A 450 -6.24 -9.40 23.28
CA LEU A 450 -6.08 -9.99 21.95
C LEU A 450 -4.59 -10.33 21.69
N TYR A 451 -3.70 -9.44 22.09
CA TYR A 451 -2.25 -9.67 22.00
C TYR A 451 -1.82 -10.90 22.81
N GLU A 452 -2.13 -10.89 24.11
CA GLU A 452 -1.63 -11.88 25.06
C GLU A 452 -2.25 -13.28 24.88
N GLU A 453 -3.58 -13.35 24.61
CA GLU A 453 -4.30 -14.63 24.55
C GLU A 453 -4.35 -15.23 23.14
N VAL A 454 -4.16 -14.43 22.08
CA VAL A 454 -4.35 -14.91 20.71
C VAL A 454 -3.11 -14.69 19.85
N GLU A 455 -2.70 -13.43 19.62
CA GLU A 455 -1.69 -13.14 18.62
C GLU A 455 -0.28 -13.61 19.02
N LEU A 456 0.11 -13.39 20.25
CA LEU A 456 1.41 -13.80 20.74
C LEU A 456 1.56 -15.34 20.81
N PRO A 457 0.62 -16.11 21.39
CA PRO A 457 0.69 -17.57 21.36
C PRO A 457 0.67 -18.13 19.93
N LEU A 458 -0.04 -17.49 19.02
CA LEU A 458 -0.12 -17.91 17.63
C LEU A 458 1.24 -17.89 16.93
N THR A 459 2.19 -17.02 17.32
CA THR A 459 3.54 -17.00 16.74
C THR A 459 4.23 -18.37 16.87
N ARG A 460 4.04 -19.04 18.02
CA ARG A 460 4.57 -20.40 18.25
C ARG A 460 3.84 -21.44 17.41
N VAL A 461 2.53 -21.36 17.33
CA VAL A 461 1.74 -22.29 16.52
C VAL A 461 2.17 -22.23 15.05
N LEU A 462 2.30 -21.02 14.50
CA LEU A 462 2.72 -20.84 13.11
C LEU A 462 4.16 -21.30 12.88
N TYR A 463 5.07 -21.04 13.83
CA TYR A 463 6.43 -21.57 13.77
C TYR A 463 6.44 -23.11 13.70
N ASP A 464 5.65 -23.79 14.56
CA ASP A 464 5.58 -25.25 14.55
C ASP A 464 4.97 -25.78 13.24
N MET A 465 3.95 -25.12 12.67
CA MET A 465 3.39 -25.43 11.37
C MET A 465 4.39 -25.26 10.23
N GLU A 466 5.15 -24.14 10.23
CA GLU A 466 6.19 -23.88 9.24
C GLU A 466 7.31 -24.92 9.28
N ARG A 467 7.70 -25.33 10.48
CA ARG A 467 8.73 -26.37 10.69
C ARG A 467 8.27 -27.74 10.24
N GLU A 468 7.01 -28.08 10.50
CA GLU A 468 6.45 -29.36 10.12
C GLU A 468 6.25 -29.44 8.59
N GLY A 469 5.76 -28.37 7.96
CA GLY A 469 5.43 -28.35 6.53
C GLY A 469 4.34 -29.33 6.14
N PHE A 470 4.01 -29.44 4.86
CA PHE A 470 2.99 -30.35 4.35
C PHE A 470 3.62 -31.41 3.43
N ALA A 471 3.31 -32.69 3.65
CA ALA A 471 3.81 -33.75 2.82
C ALA A 471 3.13 -33.74 1.44
N VAL A 472 3.92 -33.93 0.39
CA VAL A 472 3.45 -33.84 -1.00
C VAL A 472 3.93 -35.04 -1.80
N ASP A 473 3.01 -35.65 -2.53
CA ASP A 473 3.30 -36.69 -3.49
C ASP A 473 3.96 -36.14 -4.75
N ARG A 474 5.27 -36.36 -4.84
CA ARG A 474 6.10 -35.83 -5.93
C ARG A 474 5.72 -36.43 -7.28
N ASP A 475 5.40 -37.72 -7.30
CA ASP A 475 5.17 -38.43 -8.55
C ASP A 475 3.82 -38.04 -9.11
N MET A 476 2.82 -37.84 -8.29
CA MET A 476 1.54 -37.27 -8.65
C MET A 476 1.66 -35.84 -9.22
N LEU A 477 2.46 -34.99 -8.61
CA LEU A 477 2.72 -33.63 -9.15
C LEU A 477 3.41 -33.69 -10.52
N ARG A 478 4.33 -34.65 -10.74
CA ARG A 478 4.99 -34.84 -12.04
C ARG A 478 4.00 -35.28 -13.09
N GLU A 479 3.16 -36.27 -12.77
CA GLU A 479 2.10 -36.72 -13.68
C GLU A 479 1.16 -35.58 -14.07
N LEU A 480 0.77 -34.74 -13.10
CA LEU A 480 -0.02 -33.55 -13.37
C LEU A 480 0.72 -32.53 -14.27
N SER A 481 2.04 -32.31 -14.04
CA SER A 481 2.85 -31.46 -14.87
C SER A 481 2.91 -31.91 -16.32
N ASP A 482 3.14 -33.19 -16.54
CA ASP A 482 3.23 -33.78 -17.88
C ASP A 482 1.87 -33.73 -18.61
N ARG A 483 0.78 -34.04 -17.91
CA ARG A 483 -0.57 -33.95 -18.45
C ARG A 483 -0.97 -32.52 -18.80
N PHE A 484 -0.65 -31.57 -17.95
CA PHE A 484 -0.90 -30.16 -18.23
C PHE A 484 -0.04 -29.63 -19.38
N ALA A 485 1.22 -30.04 -19.48
CA ALA A 485 2.10 -29.69 -20.60
C ALA A 485 1.51 -30.18 -21.93
N ALA A 486 1.10 -31.46 -22.02
CA ALA A 486 0.50 -32.01 -23.21
C ALA A 486 -0.77 -31.24 -23.65
N ARG A 487 -1.64 -30.89 -22.69
CA ARG A 487 -2.87 -30.15 -23.01
C ARG A 487 -2.56 -28.68 -23.42
N ILE A 488 -1.57 -28.04 -22.82
CA ILE A 488 -1.10 -26.70 -23.19
C ILE A 488 -0.56 -26.70 -24.62
N ASP A 489 0.26 -27.70 -25.00
CA ASP A 489 0.83 -27.83 -26.33
C ASP A 489 -0.26 -28.06 -27.41
N GLU A 490 -1.27 -28.88 -27.09
CA GLU A 490 -2.44 -29.09 -27.96
C GLU A 490 -3.21 -27.77 -28.19
N MET A 491 -3.56 -27.05 -27.11
CA MET A 491 -4.27 -25.78 -27.20
C MET A 491 -3.45 -24.70 -27.93
N GLU A 492 -2.12 -24.70 -27.74
CA GLU A 492 -1.23 -23.78 -28.44
C GLU A 492 -1.30 -24.00 -29.96
N GLY A 493 -1.30 -25.23 -30.39
CA GLY A 493 -1.48 -25.60 -31.80
C GLY A 493 -2.83 -25.14 -32.36
N GLU A 494 -3.93 -25.37 -31.63
CA GLU A 494 -5.27 -24.93 -32.00
C GLU A 494 -5.37 -23.40 -32.07
N ILE A 495 -4.83 -22.68 -31.09
CA ILE A 495 -4.81 -21.20 -31.02
C ILE A 495 -4.05 -20.65 -32.24
N TYR A 496 -2.88 -21.18 -32.57
CA TYR A 496 -2.10 -20.72 -33.73
C TYR A 496 -2.81 -20.99 -35.03
N SER A 497 -3.49 -22.14 -35.15
CA SER A 497 -4.31 -22.48 -36.32
C SER A 497 -5.44 -21.46 -36.52
N LEU A 498 -6.15 -21.08 -35.45
CA LEU A 498 -7.24 -20.11 -35.50
C LEU A 498 -6.72 -18.66 -35.73
N ALA A 499 -5.55 -18.34 -35.21
CA ALA A 499 -4.92 -17.03 -35.39
C ALA A 499 -4.27 -16.87 -36.78
N GLY A 500 -3.90 -17.98 -37.43
CA GLY A 500 -3.18 -18.03 -38.69
C GLY A 500 -1.69 -17.71 -38.58
N GLU A 501 -1.16 -17.56 -37.37
CA GLU A 501 0.27 -17.34 -37.10
C GLU A 501 0.64 -17.71 -35.67
N LYS A 502 1.95 -17.89 -35.45
CA LYS A 502 2.49 -18.09 -34.10
C LYS A 502 2.73 -16.75 -33.42
N PHE A 503 2.37 -16.65 -32.15
CA PHE A 503 2.57 -15.47 -31.32
C PHE A 503 2.67 -15.88 -29.84
N ASN A 504 3.11 -14.97 -28.96
CA ASN A 504 3.10 -15.25 -27.53
C ASN A 504 1.70 -15.02 -26.94
N ILE A 505 0.99 -16.11 -26.63
CA ILE A 505 -0.40 -16.12 -26.12
C ILE A 505 -0.52 -15.43 -24.76
N LEU A 506 0.55 -15.46 -23.95
CA LEU A 506 0.61 -14.80 -22.66
C LEU A 506 0.88 -13.29 -22.78
N SER A 507 1.39 -12.83 -23.93
CA SER A 507 1.61 -11.40 -24.19
C SER A 507 0.29 -10.69 -24.46
N THR A 508 -0.16 -9.85 -23.53
CA THR A 508 -1.39 -9.05 -23.66
C THR A 508 -1.40 -8.20 -24.92
N LYS A 509 -0.24 -7.66 -25.33
CA LYS A 509 -0.09 -6.84 -26.53
C LYS A 509 -0.27 -7.66 -27.82
N GLN A 510 0.42 -8.82 -27.92
CA GLN A 510 0.32 -9.64 -29.13
C GLN A 510 -1.07 -10.26 -29.27
N LEU A 511 -1.62 -10.78 -28.18
CA LEU A 511 -2.97 -11.30 -28.17
C LEU A 511 -4.00 -10.22 -28.52
N GLY A 512 -3.84 -8.98 -28.05
CA GLY A 512 -4.71 -7.86 -28.39
C GLY A 512 -4.72 -7.56 -29.90
N ILE A 513 -3.55 -7.59 -30.56
CA ILE A 513 -3.45 -7.43 -32.02
C ILE A 513 -4.20 -8.57 -32.73
N ILE A 514 -3.98 -9.82 -32.32
CA ILE A 514 -4.65 -10.98 -32.92
C ILE A 514 -6.17 -10.87 -32.78
N LEU A 515 -6.68 -10.63 -31.57
CA LEU A 515 -8.12 -10.64 -31.33
C LEU A 515 -8.84 -9.44 -31.97
N PHE A 516 -8.31 -8.24 -31.82
CA PHE A 516 -9.03 -7.00 -32.12
C PHE A 516 -8.70 -6.41 -33.52
N GLU A 517 -7.45 -6.61 -33.99
CA GLU A 517 -7.05 -6.08 -35.30
C GLU A 517 -7.15 -7.13 -36.42
N LYS A 518 -6.73 -8.38 -36.13
CA LYS A 518 -6.68 -9.42 -37.13
C LYS A 518 -8.00 -10.21 -37.27
N LEU A 519 -8.57 -10.63 -36.14
CA LEU A 519 -9.84 -11.36 -36.10
C LEU A 519 -11.06 -10.43 -36.03
N GLY A 520 -10.85 -9.10 -35.83
CA GLY A 520 -11.91 -8.08 -35.88
C GLY A 520 -12.93 -8.17 -34.75
N LEU A 521 -12.58 -8.77 -33.60
CA LEU A 521 -13.47 -8.82 -32.43
C LEU A 521 -13.69 -7.41 -31.85
N PRO A 522 -14.89 -7.10 -31.31
CA PRO A 522 -15.17 -5.79 -30.75
C PRO A 522 -14.38 -5.54 -29.45
N PRO A 523 -13.52 -4.50 -29.40
CA PRO A 523 -12.78 -4.20 -28.20
C PRO A 523 -13.69 -3.64 -27.09
N GLN A 524 -13.68 -4.24 -25.92
CA GLN A 524 -14.49 -3.82 -24.77
C GLN A 524 -13.83 -2.69 -23.99
N LYS A 525 -12.49 -2.72 -23.85
CA LYS A 525 -11.72 -1.78 -23.03
C LYS A 525 -10.35 -1.54 -23.65
N LYS A 526 -9.93 -0.26 -23.71
CA LYS A 526 -8.57 0.12 -24.10
C LYS A 526 -7.73 0.46 -22.86
N THR A 527 -6.46 0.07 -22.88
CA THR A 527 -5.46 0.45 -21.88
C THR A 527 -4.45 1.42 -22.50
N LYS A 528 -3.58 2.02 -21.70
CA LYS A 528 -2.49 2.89 -22.20
C LYS A 528 -1.54 2.19 -23.17
N SER A 529 -1.39 0.88 -23.05
CA SER A 529 -0.51 0.05 -23.87
C SER A 529 -1.22 -0.65 -25.04
N GLY A 530 -2.52 -0.42 -25.24
CA GLY A 530 -3.32 -1.04 -26.30
C GLY A 530 -4.65 -1.60 -25.80
N TYR A 531 -5.07 -2.71 -26.36
CA TYR A 531 -6.32 -3.38 -25.98
C TYR A 531 -6.16 -4.18 -24.69
N SER A 532 -7.16 -4.11 -23.78
CA SER A 532 -7.22 -5.01 -22.64
C SER A 532 -7.57 -6.43 -23.10
N THR A 533 -6.83 -7.40 -22.55
CA THR A 533 -7.10 -8.84 -22.71
C THR A 533 -7.27 -9.51 -21.35
N ASP A 534 -7.78 -8.76 -20.36
CA ASP A 534 -8.08 -9.28 -19.04
C ASP A 534 -9.15 -10.39 -19.12
N ALA A 535 -9.22 -11.25 -18.12
CA ALA A 535 -10.16 -12.38 -18.10
C ALA A 535 -11.60 -11.90 -18.32
N GLU A 536 -12.00 -10.81 -17.67
CA GLU A 536 -13.33 -10.21 -17.79
C GLU A 536 -13.67 -9.77 -19.23
N VAL A 537 -12.68 -9.20 -19.93
CA VAL A 537 -12.84 -8.81 -21.35
C VAL A 537 -12.95 -10.03 -22.26
N LEU A 538 -12.15 -11.06 -21.97
CA LEU A 538 -12.18 -12.30 -22.76
C LEU A 538 -13.47 -13.09 -22.49
N GLU A 539 -13.93 -13.22 -21.25
CA GLU A 539 -15.19 -13.86 -20.89
C GLU A 539 -16.39 -13.22 -21.63
N ALA A 540 -16.42 -11.87 -21.74
CA ALA A 540 -17.45 -11.17 -22.48
C ALA A 540 -17.42 -11.43 -24.01
N LEU A 541 -16.33 -12.02 -24.51
CA LEU A 541 -16.12 -12.36 -25.92
C LEU A 541 -16.13 -13.87 -26.19
N GLU A 542 -16.36 -14.71 -25.17
CA GLU A 542 -16.26 -16.16 -25.24
C GLU A 542 -17.12 -16.74 -26.37
N ASP A 543 -18.34 -16.23 -26.53
CA ASP A 543 -19.29 -16.67 -27.55
C ASP A 543 -19.03 -16.10 -28.97
N LYS A 544 -18.08 -15.18 -29.13
CA LYS A 544 -17.83 -14.47 -30.37
C LYS A 544 -16.84 -15.20 -31.28
N HIS A 545 -15.90 -15.93 -30.74
CA HIS A 545 -14.90 -16.66 -31.51
C HIS A 545 -14.27 -17.81 -30.70
N PRO A 546 -14.09 -19.04 -31.28
CA PRO A 546 -13.56 -20.20 -30.57
C PRO A 546 -12.18 -19.95 -29.90
N ILE A 547 -11.33 -19.11 -30.50
CA ILE A 547 -10.00 -18.77 -29.98
C ILE A 547 -10.08 -18.19 -28.55
N VAL A 548 -11.14 -17.48 -28.19
CA VAL A 548 -11.27 -16.80 -26.89
C VAL A 548 -11.36 -17.81 -25.77
N LYS A 549 -12.19 -18.82 -25.94
CA LYS A 549 -12.34 -19.93 -24.98
C LYS A 549 -11.03 -20.69 -24.80
N LEU A 550 -10.35 -21.01 -25.90
CA LEU A 550 -9.03 -21.67 -25.85
C LEU A 550 -7.97 -20.83 -25.15
N VAL A 551 -7.94 -19.51 -25.39
CA VAL A 551 -7.01 -18.59 -24.71
C VAL A 551 -7.29 -18.49 -23.23
N LEU A 552 -8.54 -18.46 -22.79
CA LEU A 552 -8.92 -18.48 -21.37
C LEU A 552 -8.46 -19.78 -20.72
N GLU A 553 -8.74 -20.94 -21.33
CA GLU A 553 -8.32 -22.27 -20.84
C GLU A 553 -6.78 -22.37 -20.81
N TYR A 554 -6.09 -21.96 -21.88
CA TYR A 554 -4.63 -21.94 -21.98
C TYR A 554 -3.98 -21.12 -20.86
N ARG A 555 -4.45 -19.90 -20.64
CA ARG A 555 -3.93 -19.02 -19.59
C ARG A 555 -4.17 -19.59 -18.20
N PHE A 556 -5.33 -20.12 -17.95
CA PHE A 556 -5.69 -20.76 -16.70
C PHE A 556 -4.79 -21.97 -16.42
N LEU A 557 -4.66 -22.88 -17.39
CA LEU A 557 -3.86 -24.09 -17.23
C LEU A 557 -2.36 -23.78 -17.14
N SER A 558 -1.85 -22.83 -17.92
CA SER A 558 -0.46 -22.38 -17.85
C SER A 558 -0.14 -21.79 -16.47
N LYS A 559 -1.05 -21.02 -15.88
CA LYS A 559 -0.91 -20.48 -14.53
C LYS A 559 -0.93 -21.59 -13.48
N LEU A 560 -1.86 -22.56 -13.59
CA LEU A 560 -1.90 -23.70 -12.67
C LEU A 560 -0.61 -24.50 -12.72
N LYS A 561 -0.14 -24.83 -13.92
CA LYS A 561 1.10 -25.58 -14.12
C LYS A 561 2.31 -24.83 -13.53
N SER A 562 2.55 -23.61 -13.96
CA SER A 562 3.74 -22.85 -13.56
C SER A 562 3.77 -22.51 -12.07
N THR A 563 2.61 -22.13 -11.49
CA THR A 563 2.57 -21.62 -10.10
C THR A 563 2.38 -22.74 -9.08
N PHE A 564 1.46 -23.67 -9.35
CA PHE A 564 1.03 -24.65 -8.35
C PHE A 564 1.54 -26.08 -8.61
N VAL A 565 2.01 -26.41 -9.81
CA VAL A 565 2.58 -27.74 -10.06
C VAL A 565 4.10 -27.65 -10.10
N ASP A 566 4.65 -26.95 -11.09
CA ASP A 566 6.10 -26.81 -11.26
C ASP A 566 6.73 -26.00 -10.12
N GLY A 567 6.04 -24.95 -9.67
CA GLY A 567 6.46 -24.14 -8.52
C GLY A 567 6.57 -24.95 -7.23
N LEU A 568 5.60 -25.85 -6.95
CA LEU A 568 5.64 -26.74 -5.79
C LEU A 568 6.74 -27.80 -5.95
N LEU A 569 6.92 -28.38 -7.15
CA LEU A 569 8.00 -29.32 -7.41
C LEU A 569 9.38 -28.74 -7.17
N ALA A 570 9.58 -27.46 -7.51
CA ALA A 570 10.84 -26.74 -7.29
C ALA A 570 11.11 -26.48 -5.80
N LEU A 571 10.07 -26.27 -5.01
CA LEU A 571 10.16 -25.97 -3.57
C LEU A 571 10.16 -27.23 -2.67
N LEU A 572 10.00 -28.41 -3.26
CA LEU A 572 9.90 -29.67 -2.52
C LEU A 572 11.23 -30.01 -1.86
N LYS A 573 11.24 -30.11 -0.52
CA LYS A 573 12.38 -30.55 0.28
C LYS A 573 11.98 -31.78 1.12
N ASN A 574 12.70 -32.87 0.97
CA ASN A 574 12.44 -34.14 1.69
C ASN A 574 10.98 -34.63 1.61
N GLY A 575 10.33 -34.46 0.45
CA GLY A 575 8.93 -34.84 0.24
C GLY A 575 7.90 -33.91 0.90
N ARG A 576 8.31 -32.73 1.33
CA ARG A 576 7.43 -31.74 1.98
C ARG A 576 7.59 -30.35 1.37
N VAL A 577 6.55 -29.55 1.46
CA VAL A 577 6.53 -28.14 1.11
C VAL A 577 6.38 -27.35 2.42
N TYR A 578 7.22 -26.32 2.54
CA TYR A 578 7.25 -25.43 3.68
C TYR A 578 6.79 -24.05 3.22
N THR A 579 5.73 -23.53 3.80
CA THR A 579 5.21 -22.20 3.51
C THR A 579 5.49 -21.28 4.70
N SER A 580 5.55 -19.97 4.49
CA SER A 580 5.60 -18.98 5.56
C SER A 580 4.20 -18.44 5.83
N PHE A 581 3.77 -18.45 7.09
CA PHE A 581 2.51 -17.88 7.53
C PHE A 581 2.73 -16.50 8.16
N ASN A 582 2.15 -15.47 7.57
CA ASN A 582 2.32 -14.09 8.02
C ASN A 582 1.09 -13.60 8.78
N GLN A 583 1.29 -13.10 10.01
CA GLN A 583 0.22 -12.55 10.85
C GLN A 583 -0.04 -11.07 10.60
N ASN A 584 0.97 -10.33 10.16
CA ASN A 584 1.02 -8.87 10.11
C ASN A 584 0.79 -8.25 8.73
N ILE A 585 0.33 -9.02 7.74
CA ILE A 585 0.16 -8.52 6.37
C ILE A 585 -1.24 -7.96 6.12
N THR A 586 -2.28 -8.60 6.67
CA THR A 586 -3.65 -8.24 6.34
C THR A 586 -4.26 -7.30 7.37
N ALA A 587 -4.91 -6.24 6.93
CA ALA A 587 -5.59 -5.31 7.84
C ALA A 587 -6.83 -5.90 8.53
N THR A 588 -7.31 -7.07 8.10
CA THR A 588 -8.46 -7.77 8.70
C THR A 588 -8.07 -8.75 9.80
N GLY A 589 -6.80 -9.01 10.01
CA GLY A 589 -6.33 -10.03 10.94
C GLY A 589 -6.21 -11.44 10.35
N ARG A 590 -6.56 -11.65 9.07
CA ARG A 590 -6.37 -12.94 8.42
C ARG A 590 -4.89 -13.27 8.29
N ILE A 591 -4.53 -14.54 8.43
CA ILE A 591 -3.18 -15.03 8.14
C ILE A 591 -3.02 -15.10 6.63
N SER A 592 -1.86 -14.73 6.11
CA SER A 592 -1.49 -14.96 4.71
C SER A 592 -0.39 -16.03 4.61
N SER A 593 -0.33 -16.71 3.48
CA SER A 593 0.67 -17.74 3.18
C SER A 593 1.51 -17.29 2.00
N THR A 594 2.84 -17.43 2.13
CA THR A 594 3.80 -17.07 1.08
C THR A 594 4.88 -18.14 0.93
N GLU A 595 5.45 -18.25 -0.24
CA GLU A 595 6.62 -19.08 -0.59
C GLU A 595 6.49 -20.56 -0.23
N PRO A 596 5.47 -21.27 -0.74
CA PRO A 596 4.45 -20.88 -1.70
C PRO A 596 3.15 -20.40 -1.04
N ASN A 597 2.33 -19.63 -1.76
CA ASN A 597 1.00 -19.29 -1.28
C ASN A 597 0.03 -20.46 -1.46
N LEU A 598 -0.15 -21.26 -0.42
CA LEU A 598 -1.06 -22.41 -0.42
C LEU A 598 -2.55 -22.02 -0.40
N GLN A 599 -2.85 -20.80 0.05
CA GLN A 599 -4.23 -20.31 0.13
C GLN A 599 -4.84 -19.99 -1.25
N ASN A 600 -4.01 -19.86 -2.29
CA ASN A 600 -4.45 -19.57 -3.65
C ASN A 600 -4.64 -20.82 -4.51
N ILE A 601 -4.44 -22.03 -4.00
CA ILE A 601 -4.71 -23.28 -4.73
C ILE A 601 -6.22 -23.37 -4.99
N PRO A 602 -6.68 -23.43 -6.27
CA PRO A 602 -8.09 -23.35 -6.57
C PRO A 602 -8.90 -24.52 -5.97
N VAL A 603 -10.05 -24.18 -5.40
CA VAL A 603 -10.97 -25.17 -4.78
C VAL A 603 -12.14 -25.53 -5.70
N ARG A 604 -12.58 -24.57 -6.53
CA ARG A 604 -13.81 -24.67 -7.30
C ARG A 604 -13.68 -25.47 -8.59
N THR A 605 -12.48 -25.46 -9.18
CA THR A 605 -12.21 -26.15 -10.45
C THR A 605 -11.79 -27.59 -10.21
N GLU A 606 -12.12 -28.47 -11.13
CA GLU A 606 -11.72 -29.87 -11.08
C GLU A 606 -10.20 -30.04 -11.07
N LEU A 607 -9.50 -29.29 -11.93
CA LEU A 607 -8.03 -29.30 -12.01
C LEU A 607 -7.37 -28.79 -10.71
N GLY A 608 -7.96 -27.77 -10.06
CA GLY A 608 -7.47 -27.30 -8.76
C GLY A 608 -7.65 -28.35 -7.66
N ARG A 609 -8.76 -29.11 -7.69
CA ARG A 609 -9.00 -30.23 -6.77
C ARG A 609 -8.00 -31.37 -6.98
N GLU A 610 -7.58 -31.65 -8.21
CA GLU A 610 -6.54 -32.63 -8.49
C GLU A 610 -5.18 -32.25 -7.86
N ILE A 611 -4.80 -30.96 -7.89
CA ILE A 611 -3.58 -30.48 -7.21
C ILE A 611 -3.65 -30.77 -5.70
N ARG A 612 -4.84 -30.63 -5.08
CA ARG A 612 -5.03 -30.94 -3.66
C ARG A 612 -4.85 -32.42 -3.31
N LYS A 613 -5.07 -33.32 -4.24
CA LYS A 613 -4.81 -34.76 -4.04
C LYS A 613 -3.33 -35.07 -3.87
N ALA A 614 -2.44 -34.22 -4.40
CA ALA A 614 -1.00 -34.37 -4.23
C ALA A 614 -0.52 -34.00 -2.82
N PHE A 615 -1.32 -33.26 -2.02
CA PHE A 615 -1.02 -32.99 -0.62
C PHE A 615 -1.54 -34.14 0.23
N VAL A 616 -0.63 -34.91 0.79
CA VAL A 616 -0.93 -36.20 1.42
C VAL A 616 -0.55 -36.24 2.89
N ALA A 617 -1.13 -37.17 3.63
CA ALA A 617 -0.70 -37.46 4.98
C ALA A 617 0.73 -38.01 5.00
N SER A 618 1.47 -37.79 6.08
CA SER A 618 2.76 -38.43 6.30
C SER A 618 2.64 -39.97 6.39
N PRO A 619 3.68 -40.73 6.10
CA PRO A 619 3.63 -42.19 6.22
C PRO A 619 3.14 -42.66 7.60
N GLY A 620 2.18 -43.54 7.64
CA GLY A 620 1.55 -44.05 8.86
C GLY A 620 0.56 -43.08 9.53
N ARG A 621 0.11 -42.06 8.80
CA ARG A 621 -0.81 -41.02 9.30
C ARG A 621 -1.99 -40.81 8.38
N ILE A 622 -2.95 -40.03 8.84
CA ILE A 622 -4.13 -39.57 8.13
C ILE A 622 -4.31 -38.06 8.34
N LEU A 623 -4.82 -37.36 7.35
CA LEU A 623 -5.20 -35.96 7.52
C LEU A 623 -6.57 -35.89 8.21
N VAL A 624 -6.67 -35.05 9.22
CA VAL A 624 -7.93 -34.66 9.84
C VAL A 624 -8.15 -33.19 9.55
N GLY A 625 -9.17 -32.87 8.77
CA GLY A 625 -9.55 -31.51 8.40
C GLY A 625 -10.85 -31.09 9.09
N ALA A 626 -10.98 -29.80 9.39
CA ALA A 626 -12.24 -29.22 9.82
C ALA A 626 -12.41 -27.83 9.21
N ASP A 627 -13.61 -27.57 8.67
CA ASP A 627 -13.98 -26.29 8.04
C ASP A 627 -15.19 -25.68 8.76
N TYR A 628 -15.15 -24.38 9.03
CA TYR A 628 -16.30 -23.73 9.61
C TYR A 628 -17.46 -23.60 8.62
N SER A 629 -18.62 -24.09 9.00
CA SER A 629 -19.81 -23.95 8.20
C SER A 629 -20.38 -22.51 8.30
N GLN A 630 -20.22 -21.75 7.22
CA GLN A 630 -20.82 -20.40 7.04
C GLN A 630 -20.51 -19.42 8.17
N ILE A 631 -19.27 -19.38 8.65
CA ILE A 631 -18.89 -18.60 9.84
C ILE A 631 -19.26 -17.11 9.70
N GLU A 632 -19.04 -16.49 8.54
CA GLU A 632 -19.31 -15.07 8.32
C GLU A 632 -20.82 -14.75 8.42
N LEU A 633 -21.69 -15.64 7.93
CA LEU A 633 -23.15 -15.45 8.06
C LEU A 633 -23.62 -15.66 9.50
N ARG A 634 -23.03 -16.60 10.23
CA ARG A 634 -23.28 -16.82 11.65
C ARG A 634 -22.86 -15.62 12.48
N LEU A 635 -21.71 -15.03 12.14
CA LEU A 635 -21.22 -13.80 12.76
C LEU A 635 -22.12 -12.61 12.42
N LEU A 636 -22.58 -12.49 11.17
CA LEU A 636 -23.55 -11.49 10.78
C LEU A 636 -24.84 -11.61 11.62
N ALA A 637 -25.39 -12.82 11.78
CA ALA A 637 -26.56 -13.06 12.62
C ALA A 637 -26.34 -12.65 14.08
N HIS A 638 -25.17 -13.01 14.65
CA HIS A 638 -24.82 -12.67 16.03
C HIS A 638 -24.64 -11.15 16.24
N ILE A 639 -23.84 -10.49 15.36
CA ILE A 639 -23.45 -9.08 15.52
C ILE A 639 -24.61 -8.14 15.18
N SER A 640 -25.39 -8.45 14.13
CA SER A 640 -26.59 -7.69 13.78
C SER A 640 -27.71 -7.86 14.83
N GLY A 641 -27.74 -9.03 15.47
CA GLY A 641 -28.84 -9.39 16.38
C GLY A 641 -30.15 -9.70 15.66
N ASP A 642 -30.13 -9.91 14.34
CA ASP A 642 -31.31 -10.19 13.54
C ASP A 642 -31.99 -11.49 13.98
N GLU A 643 -33.21 -11.39 14.46
CA GLU A 643 -33.94 -12.52 15.02
C GLU A 643 -34.27 -13.58 13.97
N GLY A 644 -34.52 -13.16 12.72
CA GLY A 644 -34.84 -14.08 11.63
C GLY A 644 -33.63 -14.94 11.26
N LEU A 645 -32.44 -14.33 11.15
CA LEU A 645 -31.17 -15.05 10.90
C LEU A 645 -30.81 -15.95 12.08
N ILE A 646 -30.94 -15.47 13.31
CA ILE A 646 -30.66 -16.25 14.53
C ILE A 646 -31.57 -17.47 14.59
N ALA A 647 -32.88 -17.32 14.35
CA ALA A 647 -33.83 -18.41 14.34
C ALA A 647 -33.52 -19.45 13.26
N ALA A 648 -33.18 -19.01 12.05
CA ALA A 648 -32.82 -19.91 10.94
C ALA A 648 -31.57 -20.76 11.25
N PHE A 649 -30.55 -20.16 11.85
CA PHE A 649 -29.34 -20.92 12.23
C PHE A 649 -29.57 -21.85 13.42
N ASN A 650 -30.42 -21.47 14.39
CA ASN A 650 -30.70 -22.28 15.55
C ASN A 650 -31.66 -23.46 15.22
N SER A 651 -32.50 -23.32 14.19
CA SER A 651 -33.36 -24.41 13.70
C SER A 651 -32.59 -25.41 12.79
N GLY A 652 -31.36 -25.11 12.43
CA GLY A 652 -30.57 -25.94 11.50
C GLY A 652 -31.02 -25.88 10.05
N GLU A 653 -31.81 -24.84 9.68
CA GLU A 653 -32.27 -24.66 8.30
C GLU A 653 -31.12 -24.26 7.37
N ASP A 654 -31.24 -24.65 6.10
CA ASP A 654 -30.34 -24.13 5.05
C ASP A 654 -30.67 -22.66 4.77
N ILE A 655 -29.84 -21.75 5.27
CA ILE A 655 -30.01 -20.31 5.14
C ILE A 655 -30.14 -19.86 3.67
N HIS A 656 -29.43 -20.53 2.75
CA HIS A 656 -29.49 -20.17 1.33
C HIS A 656 -30.86 -20.56 0.72
N THR A 657 -31.42 -21.69 1.13
CA THR A 657 -32.76 -22.11 0.72
C THR A 657 -33.84 -21.22 1.37
N SER A 658 -33.70 -20.89 2.66
CA SER A 658 -34.61 -19.96 3.33
C SER A 658 -34.58 -18.58 2.68
N THR A 659 -33.38 -18.03 2.40
CA THR A 659 -33.22 -16.75 1.67
C THR A 659 -33.82 -16.82 0.26
N ALA A 660 -33.60 -17.93 -0.48
CA ALA A 660 -34.15 -18.08 -1.82
C ALA A 660 -35.69 -18.08 -1.80
N ALA A 661 -36.30 -18.84 -0.90
CA ALA A 661 -37.74 -18.88 -0.75
C ALA A 661 -38.35 -17.47 -0.54
N GLU A 662 -37.73 -16.67 0.32
CA GLU A 662 -38.19 -15.30 0.64
C GLU A 662 -37.93 -14.31 -0.52
N VAL A 663 -36.71 -14.33 -1.07
CA VAL A 663 -36.31 -13.38 -2.14
C VAL A 663 -37.10 -13.64 -3.44
N PHE A 664 -37.34 -14.90 -3.77
CA PHE A 664 -38.09 -15.28 -4.99
C PHE A 664 -39.59 -15.43 -4.74
N GLY A 665 -40.05 -15.42 -3.48
CA GLY A 665 -41.44 -15.57 -3.14
C GLY A 665 -42.03 -16.96 -3.44
N VAL A 666 -41.24 -18.02 -3.22
CA VAL A 666 -41.63 -19.41 -3.43
C VAL A 666 -41.55 -20.22 -2.14
N ASP A 667 -42.26 -21.34 -2.08
CA ASP A 667 -42.15 -22.26 -0.95
C ASP A 667 -40.74 -22.86 -0.89
N LYS A 668 -40.22 -23.09 0.33
CA LYS A 668 -38.88 -23.68 0.54
C LYS A 668 -38.67 -24.99 -0.24
N ALA A 669 -39.69 -25.81 -0.33
CA ALA A 669 -39.67 -27.09 -1.06
C ALA A 669 -39.60 -26.90 -2.58
N SER A 670 -39.98 -25.74 -3.08
CA SER A 670 -39.98 -25.40 -4.52
C SER A 670 -38.76 -24.62 -4.98
N VAL A 671 -37.81 -24.34 -4.09
CA VAL A 671 -36.57 -23.60 -4.42
C VAL A 671 -35.73 -24.44 -5.38
N THR A 672 -35.40 -23.87 -6.55
CA THR A 672 -34.51 -24.51 -7.53
C THR A 672 -33.04 -24.36 -7.12
N ARG A 673 -32.16 -25.13 -7.76
CA ARG A 673 -30.70 -25.03 -7.53
C ARG A 673 -30.17 -23.66 -7.94
N GLU A 674 -30.67 -23.09 -9.04
CA GLU A 674 -30.31 -21.78 -9.54
C GLU A 674 -30.73 -20.68 -8.55
N GLN A 675 -31.96 -20.74 -8.05
CA GLN A 675 -32.48 -19.80 -7.03
C GLN A 675 -31.66 -19.89 -5.73
N ARG A 676 -31.34 -21.11 -5.28
CA ARG A 676 -30.48 -21.31 -4.11
C ARG A 676 -29.06 -20.76 -4.33
N SER A 677 -28.51 -20.94 -5.54
CA SER A 677 -27.19 -20.40 -5.91
C SER A 677 -27.20 -18.85 -5.97
N ALA A 678 -28.26 -18.26 -6.53
CA ALA A 678 -28.46 -16.82 -6.53
C ALA A 678 -28.60 -16.27 -5.10
N ALA A 679 -29.38 -16.91 -4.25
CA ALA A 679 -29.53 -16.54 -2.85
C ALA A 679 -28.18 -16.65 -2.08
N LYS A 680 -27.37 -17.65 -2.39
CA LYS A 680 -26.02 -17.76 -1.86
C LYS A 680 -25.15 -16.56 -2.25
N ALA A 681 -25.21 -16.12 -3.51
CA ALA A 681 -24.51 -14.93 -3.97
C ALA A 681 -25.05 -13.63 -3.29
N VAL A 682 -26.36 -13.53 -3.05
CA VAL A 682 -26.96 -12.43 -2.31
C VAL A 682 -26.46 -12.43 -0.86
N ASN A 683 -26.55 -13.56 -0.16
CA ASN A 683 -26.11 -13.69 1.24
C ASN A 683 -24.67 -13.26 1.45
N PHE A 684 -23.75 -13.77 0.64
CA PHE A 684 -22.35 -13.38 0.72
C PHE A 684 -22.12 -11.96 0.19
N GLY A 685 -22.80 -11.59 -0.89
CA GLY A 685 -22.67 -10.25 -1.46
C GLY A 685 -23.03 -9.15 -0.47
N ILE A 686 -24.08 -9.34 0.32
CA ILE A 686 -24.51 -8.37 1.33
C ILE A 686 -23.48 -8.24 2.45
N VAL A 687 -22.90 -9.34 2.93
CA VAL A 687 -21.79 -9.31 3.90
C VAL A 687 -20.64 -8.47 3.36
N TYR A 688 -20.37 -8.53 2.05
CA TYR A 688 -19.30 -7.78 1.39
C TYR A 688 -19.70 -6.39 0.87
N GLY A 689 -20.93 -5.93 1.16
CA GLY A 689 -21.42 -4.63 0.72
C GLY A 689 -21.54 -4.52 -0.81
N ILE A 690 -22.04 -5.60 -1.47
CA ILE A 690 -22.18 -5.64 -2.93
C ILE A 690 -23.20 -4.61 -3.42
N SER A 691 -22.87 -3.96 -4.55
CA SER A 691 -23.80 -3.08 -5.26
C SER A 691 -24.80 -3.87 -6.11
N ASP A 692 -25.91 -3.23 -6.48
CA ASP A 692 -26.88 -3.76 -7.45
C ASP A 692 -26.22 -4.17 -8.78
N TYR A 693 -25.25 -3.38 -9.26
CA TYR A 693 -24.47 -3.70 -10.45
C TYR A 693 -23.59 -4.95 -10.27
N GLY A 694 -22.88 -5.04 -9.14
CA GLY A 694 -22.03 -6.20 -8.85
C GLY A 694 -22.84 -7.48 -8.69
N LEU A 695 -23.99 -7.43 -8.01
CA LEU A 695 -24.87 -8.58 -7.87
C LEU A 695 -25.46 -9.01 -9.21
N ALA A 696 -25.96 -8.05 -10.01
CA ALA A 696 -26.51 -8.30 -11.34
C ALA A 696 -25.54 -9.10 -12.22
N LYS A 697 -24.28 -8.70 -12.22
CA LYS A 697 -23.20 -9.39 -12.96
C LYS A 697 -22.93 -10.81 -12.42
N ASN A 698 -22.95 -10.98 -11.09
CA ASN A 698 -22.63 -12.26 -10.45
C ASN A 698 -23.70 -13.34 -10.69
N ILE A 699 -24.98 -12.97 -10.79
CA ILE A 699 -26.09 -13.92 -10.93
C ILE A 699 -26.79 -13.84 -12.29
N GLY A 700 -26.29 -13.01 -13.22
CA GLY A 700 -26.79 -12.96 -14.60
C GLY A 700 -28.21 -12.37 -14.75
N VAL A 701 -28.59 -11.42 -13.86
CA VAL A 701 -29.91 -10.74 -13.90
C VAL A 701 -29.75 -9.27 -14.24
N SER A 702 -30.87 -8.56 -14.49
CA SER A 702 -30.82 -7.14 -14.68
C SER A 702 -30.44 -6.39 -13.38
N ARG A 703 -29.84 -5.21 -13.51
CA ARG A 703 -29.52 -4.36 -12.37
C ARG A 703 -30.75 -4.05 -11.50
N LYS A 704 -31.93 -3.88 -12.13
CA LYS A 704 -33.19 -3.63 -11.42
C LYS A 704 -33.61 -4.81 -10.57
N GLU A 705 -33.53 -6.03 -11.11
CA GLU A 705 -33.82 -7.27 -10.37
C GLU A 705 -32.84 -7.48 -9.20
N ALA A 706 -31.54 -7.27 -9.44
CA ALA A 706 -30.54 -7.36 -8.39
C ALA A 706 -30.80 -6.36 -7.26
N GLY A 707 -31.16 -5.11 -7.59
CA GLY A 707 -31.56 -4.11 -6.59
C GLY A 707 -32.80 -4.52 -5.81
N GLU A 708 -33.79 -5.13 -6.48
CA GLU A 708 -34.98 -5.66 -5.82
C GLU A 708 -34.65 -6.83 -4.87
N PHE A 709 -33.72 -7.71 -5.23
CA PHE A 709 -33.27 -8.80 -4.35
C PHE A 709 -32.58 -8.28 -3.10
N ILE A 710 -31.69 -7.30 -3.25
CA ILE A 710 -31.03 -6.64 -2.10
C ILE A 710 -32.08 -5.98 -1.18
N ARG A 711 -33.04 -5.27 -1.78
CA ARG A 711 -34.10 -4.59 -1.02
C ARG A 711 -34.91 -5.60 -0.20
N ARG A 712 -35.45 -6.67 -0.82
CA ARG A 712 -36.23 -7.71 -0.15
C ARG A 712 -35.45 -8.41 0.95
N TYR A 713 -34.16 -8.68 0.70
CA TYR A 713 -33.31 -9.26 1.73
C TYR A 713 -33.17 -8.34 2.96
N LEU A 714 -32.91 -7.06 2.76
CA LEU A 714 -32.73 -6.11 3.85
C LEU A 714 -34.06 -5.80 4.57
N GLU A 715 -35.19 -5.83 3.87
CA GLU A 715 -36.53 -5.75 4.48
C GLU A 715 -36.84 -6.97 5.35
N LYS A 716 -36.44 -8.15 4.92
CA LYS A 716 -36.61 -9.40 5.70
C LYS A 716 -35.69 -9.42 6.92
N TYR A 717 -34.44 -9.05 6.73
CA TYR A 717 -33.42 -9.05 7.77
C TYR A 717 -33.09 -7.60 8.18
N CYS A 718 -34.08 -6.94 8.80
CA CYS A 718 -33.96 -5.53 9.17
C CYS A 718 -32.81 -5.26 10.15
N GLY A 719 -32.49 -6.22 11.04
CA GLY A 719 -31.36 -6.11 11.94
C GLY A 719 -30.02 -6.04 11.20
N VAL A 720 -29.93 -6.68 10.03
CA VAL A 720 -28.73 -6.56 9.16
C VAL A 720 -28.63 -5.15 8.57
N GLN A 721 -29.75 -4.59 8.12
CA GLN A 721 -29.79 -3.21 7.59
C GLN A 721 -29.35 -2.19 8.65
N GLU A 722 -29.88 -2.30 9.86
CA GLU A 722 -29.52 -1.44 10.99
C GLU A 722 -28.05 -1.58 11.36
N TYR A 723 -27.52 -2.81 11.35
CA TYR A 723 -26.10 -3.08 11.56
C TYR A 723 -25.24 -2.36 10.54
N MET A 724 -25.57 -2.45 9.25
CA MET A 724 -24.81 -1.80 8.17
C MET A 724 -24.76 -0.27 8.36
N HIS A 725 -25.91 0.34 8.64
CA HIS A 725 -25.99 1.78 8.92
C HIS A 725 -25.14 2.17 10.14
N ARG A 726 -25.30 1.43 11.23
CA ARG A 726 -24.55 1.67 12.48
C ARG A 726 -23.04 1.58 12.27
N CYS A 727 -22.54 0.58 11.53
CA CYS A 727 -21.11 0.44 11.25
C CYS A 727 -20.55 1.63 10.48
N VAL A 728 -21.28 2.14 9.48
CA VAL A 728 -20.86 3.30 8.70
C VAL A 728 -20.86 4.57 9.56
N GLU A 729 -21.92 4.80 10.33
CA GLU A 729 -22.01 5.98 11.22
C GLU A 729 -20.96 5.97 12.32
N GLU A 730 -20.77 4.83 12.99
CA GLU A 730 -19.73 4.69 14.01
C GLU A 730 -18.32 4.82 13.40
N GLY A 731 -18.09 4.23 12.22
CA GLY A 731 -16.84 4.38 11.49
C GLY A 731 -16.53 5.83 11.13
N ARG A 732 -17.53 6.60 10.69
CA ARG A 732 -17.39 8.05 10.43
C ARG A 732 -17.08 8.85 11.69
N LYS A 733 -17.73 8.49 12.80
CA LYS A 733 -17.56 9.19 14.08
C LYS A 733 -16.24 8.86 14.77
N LYS A 734 -15.90 7.57 14.86
CA LYS A 734 -14.73 7.07 15.60
C LYS A 734 -13.45 7.09 14.75
N GLY A 735 -13.56 6.98 13.42
CA GLY A 735 -12.44 6.80 12.51
C GLY A 735 -11.92 5.37 12.43
N TYR A 736 -12.56 4.41 13.11
CA TYR A 736 -12.19 2.99 13.09
C TYR A 736 -13.40 2.10 13.38
N VAL A 737 -13.28 0.81 13.06
CA VAL A 737 -14.21 -0.25 13.46
C VAL A 737 -13.47 -1.35 14.20
N THR A 738 -14.22 -2.18 14.94
CA THR A 738 -13.62 -3.24 15.78
C THR A 738 -14.30 -4.59 15.57
N THR A 739 -13.54 -5.67 15.79
CA THR A 739 -14.07 -7.03 15.95
C THR A 739 -14.68 -7.23 17.34
N LEU A 740 -15.29 -8.39 17.57
CA LEU A 740 -15.75 -8.79 18.91
C LEU A 740 -14.61 -8.93 19.93
N MET A 741 -13.40 -9.21 19.46
CA MET A 741 -12.17 -9.29 20.29
C MET A 741 -11.48 -7.94 20.47
N GLY A 742 -12.03 -6.86 19.90
CA GLY A 742 -11.48 -5.52 20.02
C GLY A 742 -10.41 -5.18 18.96
N ARG A 743 -10.06 -6.08 18.04
CA ARG A 743 -9.13 -5.76 16.93
C ARG A 743 -9.64 -4.54 16.18
N ARG A 744 -8.78 -3.54 15.99
CA ARG A 744 -9.12 -2.29 15.33
C ARG A 744 -8.69 -2.28 13.87
N ARG A 745 -9.52 -1.65 13.03
CA ARG A 745 -9.18 -1.25 11.67
C ARG A 745 -9.52 0.23 11.51
N GLU A 746 -8.54 1.06 11.35
CA GLU A 746 -8.72 2.48 11.07
C GLU A 746 -9.34 2.67 9.68
N LEU A 747 -10.13 3.73 9.51
CA LEU A 747 -10.90 4.00 8.30
C LEU A 747 -10.60 5.40 7.75
N PRO A 748 -9.37 5.68 7.32
CA PRO A 748 -9.04 6.99 6.73
C PRO A 748 -9.88 7.25 5.47
N GLU A 749 -10.26 6.20 4.74
CA GLU A 749 -11.02 6.27 3.50
C GLU A 749 -12.44 6.81 3.68
N ILE A 750 -13.07 6.61 4.85
CA ILE A 750 -14.50 6.88 5.07
C ILE A 750 -14.86 8.38 5.05
N LYS A 751 -13.86 9.24 5.29
CA LYS A 751 -13.98 10.69 5.25
C LYS A 751 -13.55 11.31 3.93
N SER A 752 -13.10 10.53 2.96
CA SER A 752 -12.61 11.00 1.68
C SER A 752 -13.68 11.76 0.90
N SER A 753 -13.30 12.85 0.26
CA SER A 753 -14.14 13.58 -0.69
C SER A 753 -14.41 12.79 -1.97
N ASN A 754 -13.50 11.87 -2.34
CA ASN A 754 -13.67 10.99 -3.47
C ASN A 754 -14.75 9.93 -3.18
N PHE A 755 -15.77 9.87 -4.03
CA PHE A 755 -16.88 8.93 -3.88
C PHE A 755 -16.43 7.46 -3.84
N ASN A 756 -15.52 7.06 -4.73
CA ASN A 756 -15.06 5.67 -4.81
C ASN A 756 -14.28 5.26 -3.56
N THR A 757 -13.37 6.12 -3.11
CA THR A 757 -12.59 5.90 -1.88
C THR A 757 -13.50 5.86 -0.66
N ARG A 758 -14.44 6.80 -0.55
CA ARG A 758 -15.42 6.82 0.55
C ARG A 758 -16.31 5.57 0.55
N SER A 759 -16.83 5.19 -0.61
CA SER A 759 -17.67 3.99 -0.74
C SER A 759 -16.88 2.71 -0.42
N PHE A 760 -15.57 2.67 -0.73
CA PHE A 760 -14.68 1.61 -0.28
C PHE A 760 -14.57 1.60 1.25
N GLY A 761 -14.33 2.74 1.90
CA GLY A 761 -14.27 2.86 3.36
C GLY A 761 -15.58 2.41 4.04
N GLU A 762 -16.73 2.74 3.46
CA GLU A 762 -18.03 2.30 3.95
C GLU A 762 -18.19 0.76 3.88
N ARG A 763 -17.77 0.14 2.78
CA ARG A 763 -17.74 -1.32 2.66
C ARG A 763 -16.80 -1.96 3.69
N VAL A 764 -15.61 -1.40 3.87
CA VAL A 764 -14.67 -1.88 4.91
C VAL A 764 -15.30 -1.77 6.30
N ALA A 765 -16.00 -0.68 6.60
CA ALA A 765 -16.67 -0.50 7.88
C ALA A 765 -17.71 -1.60 8.18
N MET A 766 -18.45 -2.03 7.17
CA MET A 766 -19.46 -3.10 7.31
C MET A 766 -18.83 -4.49 7.39
N ASN A 767 -17.77 -4.75 6.63
CA ASN A 767 -17.18 -6.08 6.49
C ASN A 767 -16.21 -6.45 7.61
N MET A 768 -15.39 -5.49 8.03
CA MET A 768 -14.27 -5.77 8.93
C MET A 768 -14.70 -6.37 10.27
N PRO A 769 -15.80 -5.91 10.94
CA PRO A 769 -16.24 -6.55 12.18
C PRO A 769 -16.57 -8.04 12.00
N ILE A 770 -17.08 -8.44 10.85
CA ILE A 770 -17.42 -9.84 10.55
C ILE A 770 -16.18 -10.64 10.17
N GLN A 771 -15.44 -10.20 9.14
CA GLN A 771 -14.26 -10.91 8.63
C GLN A 771 -13.14 -10.97 9.66
N GLY A 772 -12.92 -9.86 10.37
CA GLY A 772 -11.90 -9.81 11.42
C GLY A 772 -12.28 -10.68 12.61
N THR A 773 -13.54 -10.74 12.99
CA THR A 773 -13.98 -11.67 14.06
C THR A 773 -13.83 -13.13 13.61
N ALA A 774 -14.12 -13.47 12.35
CA ALA A 774 -13.85 -14.80 11.82
C ALA A 774 -12.36 -15.15 11.89
N ALA A 775 -11.49 -14.18 11.55
CA ALA A 775 -10.05 -14.35 11.67
C ALA A 775 -9.60 -14.53 13.15
N ASP A 776 -10.17 -13.78 14.07
CA ASP A 776 -9.88 -13.94 15.50
C ASP A 776 -10.32 -15.31 16.00
N ILE A 777 -11.49 -15.79 15.61
CA ILE A 777 -12.04 -17.10 15.98
C ILE A 777 -11.14 -18.24 15.48
N ILE A 778 -10.72 -18.24 14.21
CA ILE A 778 -9.85 -19.29 13.68
C ILE A 778 -8.48 -19.28 14.37
N LYS A 779 -7.91 -18.09 14.67
CA LYS A 779 -6.66 -17.97 15.42
C LYS A 779 -6.76 -18.52 16.83
N MET A 780 -7.85 -18.20 17.54
CA MET A 780 -8.12 -18.77 18.86
C MET A 780 -8.28 -20.30 18.80
N ALA A 781 -8.98 -20.81 17.78
CA ALA A 781 -9.10 -22.24 17.56
C ALA A 781 -7.73 -22.91 17.33
N MET A 782 -6.86 -22.29 16.52
CA MET A 782 -5.50 -22.78 16.29
C MET A 782 -4.68 -22.86 17.58
N VAL A 783 -4.71 -21.80 18.41
CA VAL A 783 -4.03 -21.78 19.70
C VAL A 783 -4.58 -22.88 20.64
N ASN A 784 -5.90 -23.02 20.70
CA ASN A 784 -6.54 -24.04 21.53
C ASN A 784 -6.24 -25.47 21.06
N VAL A 785 -6.26 -25.70 19.74
CA VAL A 785 -5.91 -27.00 19.16
C VAL A 785 -4.47 -27.35 19.48
N HIS A 786 -3.54 -26.44 19.21
CA HIS A 786 -2.12 -26.67 19.45
C HIS A 786 -1.85 -26.98 20.95
N LYS A 787 -2.42 -26.16 21.84
CA LYS A 787 -2.30 -26.34 23.28
C LYS A 787 -2.83 -27.70 23.74
N ARG A 788 -4.02 -28.10 23.27
CA ARG A 788 -4.62 -29.38 23.66
C ARG A 788 -3.88 -30.58 23.10
N LEU A 789 -3.31 -30.49 21.87
CA LEU A 789 -2.47 -31.56 21.33
C LEU A 789 -1.24 -31.78 22.22
N GLU A 790 -0.62 -30.73 22.74
CA GLU A 790 0.51 -30.81 23.69
C GLU A 790 0.08 -31.35 25.05
N GLU A 791 -0.99 -30.81 25.64
CA GLU A 791 -1.49 -31.22 26.97
C GLU A 791 -1.92 -32.67 27.02
N GLU A 792 -2.49 -33.19 25.94
CA GLU A 792 -2.92 -34.59 25.83
C GLU A 792 -1.77 -35.52 25.36
N GLY A 793 -0.59 -34.98 25.08
CA GLY A 793 0.59 -35.75 24.64
C GLY A 793 0.44 -36.42 23.30
N LEU A 794 -0.42 -35.87 22.42
CA LEU A 794 -0.69 -36.41 21.09
C LEU A 794 0.46 -36.11 20.11
N LYS A 795 0.71 -37.05 19.20
CA LYS A 795 1.72 -36.92 18.16
C LYS A 795 1.18 -36.23 16.90
N ALA A 796 -0.11 -35.97 16.85
CA ALA A 796 -0.75 -35.22 15.81
C ALA A 796 -0.20 -33.78 15.72
N ARG A 797 -0.13 -33.20 14.50
CA ARG A 797 0.47 -31.88 14.28
C ARG A 797 -0.45 -31.03 13.38
N LEU A 798 -0.76 -29.81 13.83
CA LEU A 798 -1.42 -28.82 12.99
C LEU A 798 -0.42 -28.39 11.90
N ILE A 799 -0.81 -28.51 10.63
CA ILE A 799 0.10 -28.28 9.49
C ILE A 799 -0.38 -27.22 8.51
N LEU A 800 -1.69 -26.93 8.46
CA LEU A 800 -2.22 -25.92 7.55
C LEU A 800 -3.43 -25.20 8.14
N GLN A 801 -3.46 -23.90 7.90
CA GLN A 801 -4.66 -23.07 8.02
C GLN A 801 -4.89 -22.38 6.68
N ILE A 802 -6.09 -22.51 6.15
CA ILE A 802 -6.51 -21.88 4.90
C ILE A 802 -7.97 -21.44 5.00
N HIS A 803 -8.24 -20.16 4.77
CA HIS A 803 -9.58 -19.57 4.95
C HIS A 803 -10.16 -19.90 6.33
N ASP A 804 -11.19 -20.74 6.39
CA ASP A 804 -11.88 -21.16 7.61
C ASP A 804 -11.58 -22.61 7.99
N GLU A 805 -10.57 -23.23 7.36
CA GLU A 805 -10.19 -24.64 7.47
C GLU A 805 -8.89 -24.81 8.26
N LEU A 806 -8.84 -25.83 9.11
CA LEU A 806 -7.65 -26.34 9.79
C LEU A 806 -7.37 -27.78 9.37
N ILE A 807 -6.09 -28.12 9.14
CA ILE A 807 -5.66 -29.49 8.79
C ILE A 807 -4.57 -29.96 9.74
N ILE A 808 -4.78 -31.16 10.27
CA ILE A 808 -3.90 -31.83 11.23
C ILE A 808 -3.39 -33.14 10.61
N ASP A 809 -2.09 -33.35 10.58
CA ASP A 809 -1.44 -34.60 10.23
C ASP A 809 -1.40 -35.50 11.46
N THR A 810 -2.12 -36.63 11.44
CA THR A 810 -2.53 -37.39 12.61
C THR A 810 -2.15 -38.86 12.48
N PRO A 811 -1.46 -39.48 13.46
CA PRO A 811 -1.31 -40.93 13.49
C PRO A 811 -2.67 -41.64 13.45
N PHE A 812 -2.75 -42.81 12.78
CA PHE A 812 -4.01 -43.55 12.64
C PHE A 812 -4.68 -43.91 13.98
N ASP A 813 -3.89 -44.22 15.00
CA ASP A 813 -4.35 -44.54 16.34
C ASP A 813 -4.91 -43.33 17.12
N GLU A 814 -4.56 -42.12 16.71
CA GLU A 814 -5.06 -40.86 17.33
C GLU A 814 -6.26 -40.26 16.57
N GLU A 815 -6.64 -40.77 15.39
CA GLU A 815 -7.63 -40.14 14.49
C GLU A 815 -8.91 -39.73 15.22
N GLN A 816 -9.56 -40.67 15.88
CA GLN A 816 -10.86 -40.41 16.52
C GLN A 816 -10.75 -39.38 17.66
N ARG A 817 -9.64 -39.42 18.39
CA ARG A 817 -9.38 -38.43 19.44
C ARG A 817 -9.17 -37.05 18.87
N VAL A 818 -8.37 -36.91 17.80
CA VAL A 818 -8.09 -35.65 17.13
C VAL A 818 -9.32 -35.08 16.45
N ARG A 819 -10.16 -35.90 15.80
CA ARG A 819 -11.45 -35.46 15.23
C ARG A 819 -12.33 -34.80 16.30
N LYS A 820 -12.45 -35.43 17.47
CA LYS A 820 -13.23 -34.90 18.58
C LYS A 820 -12.63 -33.60 19.13
N LEU A 821 -11.31 -33.61 19.37
CA LEU A 821 -10.57 -32.45 19.88
C LEU A 821 -10.73 -31.26 18.94
N LEU A 822 -10.56 -31.46 17.62
CA LEU A 822 -10.65 -30.41 16.61
C LEU A 822 -12.04 -29.81 16.58
N ALA A 823 -13.10 -30.66 16.56
CA ALA A 823 -14.48 -30.20 16.63
C ALA A 823 -14.75 -29.37 17.89
N GLU A 824 -14.35 -29.86 19.06
CA GLU A 824 -14.53 -29.18 20.34
C GLU A 824 -13.82 -27.83 20.38
N CYS A 825 -12.56 -27.76 19.93
CA CYS A 825 -11.78 -26.50 19.92
C CYS A 825 -12.35 -25.45 18.97
N MET A 826 -12.86 -25.89 17.80
CA MET A 826 -13.43 -24.95 16.83
C MET A 826 -14.83 -24.49 17.23
N GLN A 827 -15.71 -25.42 17.67
CA GLN A 827 -17.10 -25.08 17.98
C GLN A 827 -17.27 -24.30 19.27
N ASN A 828 -16.39 -24.48 20.27
CA ASN A 828 -16.52 -23.88 21.59
C ASN A 828 -15.58 -22.68 21.81
N VAL A 829 -14.92 -22.19 20.78
CA VAL A 829 -13.93 -21.12 20.90
C VAL A 829 -14.54 -19.79 21.38
N MET A 830 -15.78 -19.52 21.00
CA MET A 830 -16.51 -18.30 21.38
C MET A 830 -18.02 -18.60 21.52
N LYS A 831 -18.63 -18.04 22.56
CA LYS A 831 -20.08 -18.16 22.75
C LYS A 831 -20.81 -17.10 21.95
N LEU A 832 -21.56 -17.53 20.93
CA LEU A 832 -22.40 -16.68 20.09
C LEU A 832 -23.89 -16.94 20.34
N LYS A 833 -24.78 -16.11 19.78
CA LYS A 833 -26.25 -16.32 19.77
C LYS A 833 -26.68 -17.48 18.86
N VAL A 834 -25.79 -17.89 17.96
CA VAL A 834 -25.93 -19.02 17.04
C VAL A 834 -24.76 -20.00 17.24
N PRO A 835 -24.94 -21.32 17.05
CA PRO A 835 -23.85 -22.26 17.22
C PRO A 835 -22.78 -22.07 16.16
N LEU A 836 -21.49 -22.16 16.54
CA LEU A 836 -20.41 -22.38 15.59
C LEU A 836 -20.41 -23.88 15.22
N ILE A 837 -20.41 -24.18 13.93
CA ILE A 837 -20.35 -25.55 13.42
C ILE A 837 -19.07 -25.71 12.61
N ALA A 838 -18.30 -26.75 12.94
CA ALA A 838 -17.14 -27.18 12.20
C ALA A 838 -17.41 -28.59 11.67
N ASP A 839 -17.35 -28.74 10.33
CA ASP A 839 -17.53 -30.01 9.65
C ASP A 839 -16.18 -30.74 9.61
N VAL A 840 -16.08 -31.87 10.33
CA VAL A 840 -14.83 -32.62 10.49
C VAL A 840 -14.81 -33.83 9.59
N SER A 841 -13.79 -33.95 8.77
CA SER A 841 -13.55 -35.09 7.89
C SER A 841 -12.11 -35.60 8.02
N SER A 842 -11.85 -36.79 7.55
CA SER A 842 -10.51 -37.38 7.49
C SER A 842 -10.27 -38.09 6.18
N GLY A 843 -9.02 -38.12 5.72
CA GLY A 843 -8.62 -38.74 4.46
C GLY A 843 -7.12 -38.79 4.26
N HIS A 844 -6.70 -39.49 3.24
CA HIS A 844 -5.28 -39.62 2.92
C HIS A 844 -4.68 -38.38 2.26
N SER A 845 -5.52 -37.59 1.59
CA SER A 845 -5.12 -36.38 0.92
C SER A 845 -5.95 -35.18 1.40
N TRP A 846 -5.45 -33.98 1.14
CA TRP A 846 -6.21 -32.76 1.41
C TRP A 846 -7.53 -32.71 0.64
N PHE A 847 -7.59 -33.32 -0.53
CA PHE A 847 -8.84 -33.45 -1.27
C PHE A 847 -9.91 -34.24 -0.51
N ASP A 848 -9.51 -35.28 0.21
CA ASP A 848 -10.43 -36.20 0.92
C ASP A 848 -10.94 -35.60 2.24
N THR A 849 -10.33 -34.48 2.72
CA THR A 849 -10.78 -33.77 3.94
C THR A 849 -11.91 -32.77 3.69
N LYS A 850 -12.56 -32.80 2.50
CA LYS A 850 -13.70 -31.94 2.16
C LYS A 850 -14.95 -32.72 1.79
#